data_155a10558de78f3c76fd724e3b7e0b7a
#
_entry.id   155a10558de78f3c76fd724e3b7e0b7a
#
_cell.length_a   1.000
_cell.length_b   1.000
_cell.length_c   1.000
_cell.angle_alpha   90.00
_cell.angle_beta   90.00
_cell.angle_gamma   90.00
#
_symmetry.space_group_name_H-M   'P 1'
#
loop_
_entity.id
_entity.type
_entity.pdbx_description
1 polymer ?
#
loop_
_entity_poly.entity_id
_entity_poly.type
_entity_poly.pdbx_seq_one_letter_code
_entity_poly.pdbx_strand_id
1 'polypeptide(L)'
;MGNSVMIVAYRHGCPVCGGYITNEELAIGRCSRCNSDLGTSNIGERLLQILIKEVENFENFFTAVTGFKPLPLQVYWIKRLLFGDSFALIAPTGIGKSTLLAIYALYRAYFYGNKVYIITPTREIAKQFYTRICGYIENMRRYGYISDKIRIVFYDSTAKNTSELKDAVKDGVFDILITSAAFLSRYHTVITDKKIDIVIADDLDSILKNSKNIDRLLRLLGFTDTVIEKCIKLVKMKQNLIVAKASKKPEIVEELRNTIMGLEAEVKNEISKRATQLVVASATGRARGLKSHVLRELLGFDTGAMFEYWRNIEDLYSYIDSEMYTRILEIVKNANSGIIFYSNMYKEYVDNLCEEFAKNGIKFAIAKSGNRAVDKFRSGEINVVVGPASYYGILVRGLDEPLRVRFTIFIGIPQIVRDLYESLNNIRFMYIVLRKLEEIGVELSTLRNQLIEIIQKSTPALLIVYSKLLKNPINIPQDLANNIRVLQHIKERLYEEVRRQVSVNGKLVIDGYCIIVEHGGKLMVVKPDPYTYVQASGRASRLFNGYKTFGLSIVFEKYKELIDILEYRLKRLVNFNGFRELDMKNIEECICKIVESRIHRNSSDIRGGISTALIVVESPTKAKTIASMFGKPAKRIFNDVIVYETIVPIDMDRVYIAMVTATLGHMVDLVTDEGFHGVKTEQGRYIPIYDFIARCRNCGYQHVGVYDSCPYCGSLNIFVSSSVYNVLKKLALEVDKIFIASDPDTEGEKIAFDVKSLLLPYNKNVYRIEFREVTRSAFLESLKNHRDVDIKKVEAQITRRIADRWIGFEVSLWLQNYFNKPWLGAGRVQTPILLWNVDRYREYR
;
A
#
# COMPACT_ATOMS: atom_id res chain seq x y z
N MET A 1 -9.60 37.34 32.22
CA MET A 1 -8.72 36.34 32.86
C MET A 1 -8.17 35.49 31.75
N GLY A 2 -6.89 35.69 31.37
CA GLY A 2 -6.28 34.93 30.27
C GLY A 2 -6.22 33.45 30.66
N ASN A 3 -6.62 32.59 29.75
CA ASN A 3 -6.45 31.14 29.87
C ASN A 3 -4.94 30.83 30.00
N SER A 4 -4.47 30.68 31.25
CA SER A 4 -3.10 30.21 31.49
C SER A 4 -3.09 28.73 31.09
N VAL A 5 -2.66 28.44 29.88
CA VAL A 5 -2.41 27.07 29.45
C VAL A 5 -1.37 26.46 30.38
N MET A 6 -1.62 25.24 30.87
CA MET A 6 -0.66 24.51 31.71
C MET A 6 0.68 24.35 30.97
N ILE A 7 1.77 24.79 31.63
CA ILE A 7 3.12 24.64 31.06
C ILE A 7 3.59 23.21 31.31
N VAL A 8 3.99 22.54 30.26
CA VAL A 8 4.55 21.17 30.28
C VAL A 8 5.94 21.21 29.64
N ALA A 9 6.91 20.56 30.24
CA ALA A 9 8.27 20.52 29.72
C ALA A 9 8.66 19.12 29.26
N TYR A 10 9.46 19.06 28.19
CA TYR A 10 10.02 17.85 27.62
C TYR A 10 11.57 17.92 27.66
N ARG A 11 12.21 16.99 28.35
CA ARG A 11 13.66 17.01 28.60
C ARG A 11 14.47 16.89 27.31
N HIS A 12 14.06 16.04 26.36
CA HIS A 12 14.73 15.83 25.09
C HIS A 12 13.85 16.22 23.89
N GLY A 13 13.03 17.28 24.04
CA GLY A 13 12.03 17.67 23.05
C GLY A 13 12.46 18.77 22.08
N CYS A 14 13.53 19.53 22.34
CA CYS A 14 13.91 20.65 21.48
C CYS A 14 14.35 20.16 20.10
N PRO A 15 13.68 20.61 19.00
CA PRO A 15 14.04 20.19 17.65
C PRO A 15 15.42 20.66 17.21
N VAL A 16 15.97 21.71 17.83
CA VAL A 16 17.26 22.31 17.47
C VAL A 16 18.41 21.66 18.22
N CYS A 17 18.40 21.65 19.55
CA CYS A 17 19.52 21.15 20.36
C CYS A 17 19.28 19.76 21.00
N GLY A 18 18.05 19.21 20.86
CA GLY A 18 17.66 17.98 21.54
C GLY A 18 17.54 18.09 23.07
N GLY A 19 17.52 19.31 23.61
CA GLY A 19 17.48 19.57 25.06
C GLY A 19 16.06 19.86 25.54
N TYR A 20 16.02 20.50 26.72
CA TYR A 20 14.83 20.89 27.46
C TYR A 20 13.99 21.93 26.67
N ILE A 21 12.69 21.74 26.60
CA ILE A 21 11.78 22.66 25.93
C ILE A 21 10.36 22.56 26.53
N THR A 22 9.65 23.69 26.62
CA THR A 22 8.25 23.71 26.99
C THR A 22 7.30 23.56 25.81
N ASN A 23 6.01 23.22 26.07
CA ASN A 23 4.99 23.17 25.03
C ASN A 23 4.78 24.54 24.32
N GLU A 24 4.94 25.65 25.04
CA GLU A 24 4.88 27.01 24.48
C GLU A 24 6.05 27.27 23.52
N GLU A 25 7.26 26.91 23.92
CA GLU A 25 8.48 27.01 23.08
C GLU A 25 8.45 26.06 21.86
N LEU A 26 7.81 24.89 21.99
CA LEU A 26 7.57 23.99 20.85
C LEU A 26 6.70 24.63 19.76
N ALA A 27 5.75 25.49 20.12
CA ALA A 27 4.96 26.24 19.14
C ALA A 27 5.83 27.23 18.33
N ILE A 28 6.91 27.75 18.93
CA ILE A 28 7.91 28.60 18.28
C ILE A 28 8.94 27.76 17.50
N GLY A 29 9.19 26.51 17.93
CA GLY A 29 10.12 25.56 17.31
C GLY A 29 11.53 25.55 17.86
N ARG A 30 11.82 26.28 18.94
CA ARG A 30 13.12 26.31 19.61
C ARG A 30 13.01 26.67 21.09
N CYS A 31 13.88 26.13 21.95
CA CYS A 31 13.90 26.46 23.36
C CYS A 31 14.56 27.83 23.61
N SER A 32 14.40 28.35 24.83
CA SER A 32 14.96 29.64 25.28
C SER A 32 16.48 29.68 25.11
N ARG A 33 17.19 28.59 25.37
CA ARG A 33 18.65 28.47 25.17
C ARG A 33 19.06 28.65 23.71
N CYS A 34 18.31 28.04 22.77
CA CYS A 34 18.58 28.18 21.33
C CYS A 34 18.12 29.51 20.78
N ASN A 35 17.24 30.23 21.47
CA ASN A 35 16.74 31.54 21.06
C ASN A 35 17.69 32.69 21.46
N SER A 36 18.50 32.50 22.53
CA SER A 36 19.49 33.48 23.00
C SER A 36 20.77 33.49 22.14
N ASP A 37 21.10 32.36 21.51
CA ASP A 37 22.29 32.22 20.66
C ASP A 37 21.96 32.51 19.17
N LEU A 38 21.80 33.78 18.81
CA LEU A 38 21.52 34.25 17.46
C LEU A 38 22.59 33.90 16.38
N GLY A 39 23.67 33.21 16.76
CA GLY A 39 24.81 32.91 15.88
C GLY A 39 25.08 31.46 15.55
N THR A 40 24.48 30.49 16.27
CA THR A 40 24.76 29.05 16.07
C THR A 40 23.54 28.34 15.55
N SER A 41 23.29 28.47 14.22
CA SER A 41 22.33 27.58 13.55
C SER A 41 22.86 26.15 13.65
N ASN A 42 22.15 25.29 14.36
CA ASN A 42 22.50 23.88 14.54
C ASN A 42 22.45 23.14 13.20
N ILE A 43 23.28 22.14 13.02
CA ILE A 43 23.39 21.29 11.80
C ILE A 43 22.01 20.78 11.36
N GLY A 44 21.12 20.40 12.29
CA GLY A 44 19.76 19.91 11.97
C GLY A 44 18.85 20.96 11.34
N GLU A 45 18.90 22.23 11.82
CA GLU A 45 18.12 23.33 11.26
C GLU A 45 18.63 23.71 9.86
N ARG A 46 19.95 23.74 9.68
CA ARG A 46 20.58 23.97 8.36
C ARG A 46 20.21 22.90 7.37
N LEU A 47 20.24 21.62 7.77
CA LEU A 47 19.84 20.51 6.90
C LEU A 47 18.35 20.61 6.50
N LEU A 48 17.48 21.00 7.42
CA LEU A 48 16.06 21.20 7.10
C LEU A 48 15.85 22.36 6.12
N GLN A 49 16.55 23.49 6.34
CA GLN A 49 16.49 24.63 5.41
C GLN A 49 17.03 24.30 4.03
N ILE A 50 18.14 23.54 3.96
CA ILE A 50 18.71 23.04 2.69
C ILE A 50 17.69 22.17 1.97
N LEU A 51 17.01 21.26 2.69
CA LEU A 51 16.02 20.42 2.10
C LEU A 51 14.79 21.17 1.59
N ILE A 52 14.28 22.13 2.36
CA ILE A 52 13.16 22.97 1.93
C ILE A 52 13.54 23.70 0.63
N LYS A 53 14.71 24.30 0.59
CA LYS A 53 15.23 24.99 -0.60
C LYS A 53 15.39 24.04 -1.79
N GLU A 54 15.85 22.82 -1.54
CA GLU A 54 16.01 21.82 -2.60
C GLU A 54 14.65 21.35 -3.15
N VAL A 55 13.62 21.23 -2.29
CA VAL A 55 12.24 20.95 -2.73
C VAL A 55 11.73 22.09 -3.60
N GLU A 56 11.93 23.36 -3.21
CA GLU A 56 11.54 24.53 -4.00
C GLU A 56 12.27 24.57 -5.35
N ASN A 57 13.57 24.29 -5.38
CA ASN A 57 14.35 24.19 -6.61
C ASN A 57 13.78 23.13 -7.55
N PHE A 58 13.45 21.97 -7.02
CA PHE A 58 12.85 20.89 -7.81
C PHE A 58 11.45 21.28 -8.33
N GLU A 59 10.61 21.89 -7.51
CA GLU A 59 9.27 22.35 -7.93
C GLU A 59 9.35 23.41 -9.04
N ASN A 60 10.31 24.31 -8.94
CA ASN A 60 10.55 25.30 -9.98
C ASN A 60 11.03 24.64 -11.28
N PHE A 61 11.97 23.70 -11.20
CA PHE A 61 12.42 22.92 -12.34
C PHE A 61 11.28 22.10 -12.96
N PHE A 62 10.48 21.40 -12.12
CA PHE A 62 9.32 20.66 -12.57
C PHE A 62 8.34 21.56 -13.35
N THR A 63 8.08 22.75 -12.81
CA THR A 63 7.15 23.71 -13.42
C THR A 63 7.70 24.26 -14.74
N ALA A 64 8.98 24.57 -14.81
CA ALA A 64 9.63 25.01 -16.03
C ALA A 64 9.56 23.94 -17.14
N VAL A 65 9.84 22.69 -16.79
CA VAL A 65 9.90 21.59 -17.75
C VAL A 65 8.52 21.13 -18.23
N THR A 66 7.50 21.15 -17.35
CA THR A 66 6.16 20.65 -17.67
C THR A 66 5.15 21.73 -18.03
N GLY A 67 5.38 22.98 -17.62
CA GLY A 67 4.40 24.07 -17.66
C GLY A 67 3.36 24.04 -16.54
N PHE A 68 3.43 23.08 -15.61
CA PHE A 68 2.47 22.89 -14.52
C PHE A 68 3.17 22.78 -13.17
N LYS A 69 2.56 23.30 -12.11
CA LYS A 69 3.04 23.05 -10.75
C LYS A 69 2.78 21.58 -10.35
N PRO A 70 3.68 20.98 -9.57
CA PRO A 70 3.45 19.62 -9.09
C PRO A 70 2.22 19.57 -8.16
N LEU A 71 1.48 18.47 -8.23
CA LEU A 71 0.34 18.18 -7.34
C LEU A 71 0.85 17.97 -5.90
N PRO A 72 0.02 18.21 -4.85
CA PRO A 72 0.42 17.98 -3.45
C PRO A 72 1.01 16.59 -3.21
N LEU A 73 0.42 15.55 -3.80
CA LEU A 73 0.96 14.21 -3.75
C LEU A 73 2.32 14.06 -4.44
N GLN A 74 2.55 14.77 -5.54
CA GLN A 74 3.85 14.77 -6.20
C GLN A 74 4.89 15.50 -5.33
N VAL A 75 4.51 16.59 -4.64
CA VAL A 75 5.36 17.27 -3.66
C VAL A 75 5.75 16.33 -2.51
N TYR A 76 4.81 15.55 -1.99
CA TYR A 76 5.10 14.51 -1.01
C TYR A 76 6.16 13.50 -1.52
N TRP A 77 6.03 13.03 -2.76
CA TRP A 77 7.03 12.12 -3.33
C TRP A 77 8.36 12.83 -3.63
N ILE A 78 8.33 14.10 -4.07
CA ILE A 78 9.55 14.91 -4.27
C ILE A 78 10.37 14.98 -2.99
N LYS A 79 9.74 15.28 -1.87
CA LYS A 79 10.42 15.28 -0.55
C LYS A 79 11.13 13.94 -0.29
N ARG A 80 10.46 12.81 -0.50
CA ARG A 80 11.04 11.47 -0.31
C ARG A 80 12.16 11.16 -1.29
N LEU A 81 11.99 11.55 -2.56
CA LEU A 81 13.00 11.37 -3.60
C LEU A 81 14.29 12.13 -3.26
N LEU A 82 14.15 13.37 -2.81
CA LEU A 82 15.28 14.22 -2.44
C LEU A 82 15.94 13.79 -1.12
N PHE A 83 15.19 13.19 -0.20
CA PHE A 83 15.76 12.51 0.98
C PHE A 83 16.57 11.24 0.65
N GLY A 84 16.55 10.78 -0.61
CA GLY A 84 17.22 9.56 -1.02
C GLY A 84 16.50 8.27 -0.58
N ASP A 85 15.23 8.35 -0.18
CA ASP A 85 14.45 7.19 0.22
C ASP A 85 14.27 6.21 -0.96
N SER A 86 14.43 4.93 -0.68
CA SER A 86 13.94 3.88 -1.59
C SER A 86 12.50 3.55 -1.23
N PHE A 87 11.57 3.65 -2.18
CA PHE A 87 10.14 3.46 -1.90
C PHE A 87 9.32 3.19 -3.15
N ALA A 88 8.04 2.82 -2.94
CA ALA A 88 7.06 2.69 -3.99
C ALA A 88 6.15 3.93 -4.04
N LEU A 89 5.98 4.52 -5.24
CA LEU A 89 4.97 5.54 -5.51
C LEU A 89 3.61 4.85 -5.61
N ILE A 90 2.86 4.96 -4.53
CA ILE A 90 1.57 4.30 -4.38
C ILE A 90 0.48 5.34 -4.61
N ALA A 91 -0.24 5.21 -5.71
CA ALA A 91 -1.37 6.07 -6.01
C ALA A 91 -2.19 5.53 -7.19
N PRO A 92 -3.43 5.99 -7.38
CA PRO A 92 -4.23 5.69 -8.57
C PRO A 92 -3.47 6.00 -9.86
N THR A 93 -3.89 5.38 -10.95
CA THR A 93 -3.36 5.69 -12.28
C THR A 93 -3.79 7.12 -12.70
N GLY A 94 -2.96 7.78 -13.51
CA GLY A 94 -3.25 9.14 -14.00
C GLY A 94 -2.74 10.29 -13.12
N ILE A 95 -2.12 10.04 -11.96
CA ILE A 95 -1.54 11.08 -11.08
C ILE A 95 -0.19 11.62 -11.57
N GLY A 96 0.28 11.17 -12.72
CA GLY A 96 1.57 11.64 -13.25
C GLY A 96 2.79 11.01 -12.58
N LYS A 97 2.71 9.76 -12.07
CA LYS A 97 3.88 9.04 -11.53
C LYS A 97 5.05 8.99 -12.51
N SER A 98 4.80 8.51 -13.73
CA SER A 98 5.85 8.38 -14.75
C SER A 98 6.39 9.76 -15.21
N THR A 99 5.56 10.81 -15.18
CA THR A 99 5.99 12.19 -15.42
C THR A 99 6.98 12.66 -14.36
N LEU A 100 6.61 12.50 -13.08
CA LEU A 100 7.48 12.87 -11.97
C LEU A 100 8.82 12.12 -12.03
N LEU A 101 8.78 10.80 -12.30
CA LEU A 101 9.98 9.98 -12.36
C LEU A 101 10.90 10.35 -13.55
N ALA A 102 10.32 10.73 -14.69
CA ALA A 102 11.08 11.24 -15.84
C ALA A 102 11.80 12.55 -15.50
N ILE A 103 11.09 13.49 -14.85
CA ILE A 103 11.67 14.77 -14.43
C ILE A 103 12.70 14.58 -13.32
N TYR A 104 12.44 13.67 -12.38
CA TYR A 104 13.41 13.33 -11.34
C TYR A 104 14.72 12.75 -11.94
N ALA A 105 14.60 11.87 -12.92
CA ALA A 105 15.76 11.35 -13.64
C ALA A 105 16.57 12.48 -14.31
N LEU A 106 15.89 13.40 -15.01
CA LEU A 106 16.53 14.56 -15.63
C LEU A 106 17.19 15.49 -14.60
N TYR A 107 16.48 15.80 -13.51
CA TYR A 107 16.99 16.68 -12.46
C TYR A 107 18.26 16.13 -11.83
N ARG A 108 18.26 14.84 -11.47
CA ARG A 108 19.41 14.18 -10.85
C ARG A 108 20.60 14.02 -11.80
N ALA A 109 20.32 13.72 -13.07
CA ALA A 109 21.36 13.65 -14.09
C ALA A 109 21.97 15.03 -14.38
N TYR A 110 21.12 16.08 -14.50
CA TYR A 110 21.56 17.42 -14.86
C TYR A 110 22.32 18.15 -13.74
N PHE A 111 21.75 18.19 -12.52
CA PHE A 111 22.34 18.98 -11.43
C PHE A 111 23.39 18.22 -10.63
N TYR A 112 23.31 16.87 -10.58
CA TYR A 112 24.16 16.06 -9.72
C TYR A 112 25.05 15.06 -10.47
N GLY A 113 24.92 14.95 -11.81
CA GLY A 113 25.65 13.98 -12.60
C GLY A 113 25.36 12.52 -12.25
N ASN A 114 24.23 12.24 -11.62
CA ASN A 114 23.86 10.88 -11.24
C ASN A 114 23.51 10.02 -12.46
N LYS A 115 23.91 8.77 -12.43
CA LYS A 115 23.51 7.76 -13.41
C LYS A 115 22.19 7.12 -13.03
N VAL A 116 21.18 7.28 -13.90
CA VAL A 116 19.82 6.83 -13.68
C VAL A 116 19.47 5.69 -14.64
N TYR A 117 18.97 4.58 -14.10
CA TYR A 117 18.48 3.46 -14.89
C TYR A 117 16.98 3.28 -14.76
N ILE A 118 16.24 3.42 -15.86
CA ILE A 118 14.79 3.30 -15.94
C ILE A 118 14.41 1.96 -16.56
N ILE A 119 13.68 1.13 -15.82
CA ILE A 119 13.21 -0.20 -16.23
C ILE A 119 11.70 -0.13 -16.41
N THR A 120 11.21 -0.45 -17.60
CA THR A 120 9.78 -0.47 -17.91
C THR A 120 9.27 -1.88 -18.23
N PRO A 121 7.95 -2.16 -18.13
CA PRO A 121 7.38 -3.49 -18.43
C PRO A 121 7.65 -3.96 -19.85
N THR A 122 7.40 -3.07 -20.81
CA THR A 122 7.45 -3.38 -22.25
C THR A 122 8.30 -2.37 -23.00
N ARG A 123 8.70 -2.74 -24.18
CA ARG A 123 9.46 -1.86 -25.10
C ARG A 123 8.65 -0.61 -25.48
N GLU A 124 7.35 -0.77 -25.72
CA GLU A 124 6.47 0.32 -26.09
C GLU A 124 6.39 1.38 -24.99
N ILE A 125 6.31 0.97 -23.74
CA ILE A 125 6.33 1.89 -22.60
C ILE A 125 7.71 2.54 -22.46
N ALA A 126 8.80 1.79 -22.70
CA ALA A 126 10.15 2.37 -22.72
C ALA A 126 10.28 3.45 -23.80
N LYS A 127 9.76 3.21 -25.01
CA LYS A 127 9.74 4.20 -26.09
C LYS A 127 8.92 5.43 -25.72
N GLN A 128 7.76 5.25 -25.12
CA GLN A 128 6.94 6.37 -24.63
C GLN A 128 7.68 7.20 -23.58
N PHE A 129 8.38 6.54 -22.66
CA PHE A 129 9.19 7.20 -21.64
C PHE A 129 10.34 8.01 -22.27
N TYR A 130 11.04 7.41 -23.23
CA TYR A 130 12.10 8.06 -23.98
C TYR A 130 11.59 9.31 -24.75
N THR A 131 10.53 9.17 -25.54
CA THR A 131 9.94 10.30 -26.29
C THR A 131 9.50 11.44 -25.35
N ARG A 132 8.94 11.11 -24.21
CA ARG A 132 8.54 12.08 -23.19
C ARG A 132 9.74 12.83 -22.62
N ILE A 133 10.81 12.12 -22.28
CA ILE A 133 12.06 12.73 -21.77
C ILE A 133 12.67 13.65 -22.83
N CYS A 134 12.71 13.24 -24.09
CA CYS A 134 13.19 14.11 -25.18
C CYS A 134 12.38 15.40 -25.28
N GLY A 135 11.05 15.32 -25.17
CA GLY A 135 10.20 16.52 -25.15
C GLY A 135 10.47 17.45 -23.96
N TYR A 136 10.77 16.88 -22.79
CA TYR A 136 11.16 17.66 -21.62
C TYR A 136 12.53 18.34 -21.79
N ILE A 137 13.47 17.70 -22.47
CA ILE A 137 14.75 18.33 -22.81
C ILE A 137 14.58 19.52 -23.74
N GLU A 138 13.67 19.44 -24.71
CA GLU A 138 13.34 20.58 -25.56
C GLU A 138 12.76 21.74 -24.73
N ASN A 139 11.89 21.46 -23.78
CA ASN A 139 11.39 22.48 -22.86
C ASN A 139 12.51 23.04 -21.98
N MET A 140 13.41 22.21 -21.44
CA MET A 140 14.58 22.69 -20.68
C MET A 140 15.39 23.73 -21.48
N ARG A 141 15.65 23.49 -22.78
CA ARG A 141 16.36 24.41 -23.64
C ARG A 141 15.64 25.76 -23.76
N ARG A 142 14.31 25.75 -23.89
CA ARG A 142 13.49 26.97 -23.95
C ARG A 142 13.59 27.84 -22.70
N TYR A 143 13.83 27.22 -21.53
CA TYR A 143 14.02 27.90 -20.26
C TYR A 143 15.48 28.14 -19.88
N GLY A 144 16.43 28.02 -20.85
CA GLY A 144 17.83 28.36 -20.66
C GLY A 144 18.72 27.31 -20.02
N TYR A 145 18.22 26.07 -19.83
CA TYR A 145 19.06 24.97 -19.34
C TYR A 145 19.91 24.38 -20.47
N ILE A 146 21.21 24.20 -20.22
CA ILE A 146 22.16 23.65 -21.20
C ILE A 146 22.02 22.13 -21.23
N SER A 147 21.14 21.61 -22.08
CA SER A 147 20.74 20.19 -22.08
C SER A 147 21.69 19.24 -22.84
N ASP A 148 22.67 19.77 -23.56
CA ASP A 148 23.59 18.97 -24.37
C ASP A 148 24.58 18.12 -23.54
N LYS A 149 24.55 18.32 -22.22
CA LYS A 149 25.36 17.56 -21.25
C LYS A 149 24.75 16.19 -20.87
N ILE A 150 23.46 15.94 -21.20
CA ILE A 150 22.79 14.70 -20.77
C ILE A 150 22.76 13.67 -21.90
N ARG A 151 23.41 12.54 -21.69
CA ARG A 151 23.41 11.41 -22.62
C ARG A 151 22.31 10.42 -22.25
N ILE A 152 21.30 10.28 -23.13
CA ILE A 152 20.20 9.34 -22.93
C ILE A 152 20.37 8.15 -23.87
N VAL A 153 20.40 6.95 -23.33
CA VAL A 153 20.44 5.71 -24.09
C VAL A 153 19.11 4.97 -23.93
N PHE A 154 18.37 4.84 -25.02
CA PHE A 154 17.19 3.98 -25.11
C PHE A 154 17.54 2.71 -25.88
N TYR A 155 17.50 1.55 -25.20
CA TYR A 155 17.77 0.29 -25.86
C TYR A 155 16.53 -0.25 -26.57
N ASP A 156 16.58 -0.27 -27.89
CA ASP A 156 15.58 -0.88 -28.76
C ASP A 156 16.18 -2.07 -29.53
N SER A 157 15.67 -3.28 -29.25
CA SER A 157 16.15 -4.51 -29.89
C SER A 157 15.88 -4.60 -31.41
N THR A 158 15.06 -3.71 -31.95
CA THR A 158 14.71 -3.64 -33.37
C THR A 158 15.39 -2.47 -34.10
N ALA A 159 16.15 -1.66 -33.38
CA ALA A 159 16.88 -0.55 -33.99
C ALA A 159 18.01 -1.07 -34.89
N LYS A 160 18.31 -0.32 -35.96
CA LYS A 160 19.43 -0.69 -36.89
C LYS A 160 20.80 -0.64 -36.20
N ASN A 161 20.96 0.22 -35.18
CA ASN A 161 22.19 0.43 -34.44
C ASN A 161 22.22 -0.29 -33.07
N THR A 162 21.62 -1.44 -32.99
CA THR A 162 21.49 -2.21 -31.70
C THR A 162 22.87 -2.58 -31.12
N SER A 163 23.91 -2.79 -31.92
CA SER A 163 25.29 -3.05 -31.46
C SER A 163 25.88 -1.83 -30.75
N GLU A 164 25.81 -0.64 -31.36
CA GLU A 164 26.30 0.61 -30.78
C GLU A 164 25.62 0.93 -29.45
N LEU A 165 24.30 0.70 -29.38
CA LEU A 165 23.55 0.89 -28.14
C LEU A 165 24.00 -0.07 -27.02
N LYS A 166 24.36 -1.33 -27.39
CA LYS A 166 24.91 -2.27 -26.42
C LYS A 166 26.30 -1.86 -25.97
N ASP A 167 27.13 -1.40 -26.86
CA ASP A 167 28.47 -0.94 -26.54
C ASP A 167 28.44 0.31 -25.66
N ALA A 168 27.55 1.26 -25.92
CA ALA A 168 27.34 2.41 -25.06
C ALA A 168 26.89 2.01 -23.62
N VAL A 169 26.04 0.99 -23.48
CA VAL A 169 25.68 0.42 -22.18
C VAL A 169 26.85 -0.30 -21.53
N LYS A 170 27.60 -1.08 -22.31
CA LYS A 170 28.78 -1.84 -21.86
C LYS A 170 29.88 -0.90 -21.36
N ASP A 171 30.11 0.19 -22.05
CA ASP A 171 31.12 1.19 -21.70
C ASP A 171 30.64 2.16 -20.59
N GLY A 172 29.36 2.11 -20.26
CA GLY A 172 28.76 2.98 -19.23
C GLY A 172 28.66 4.44 -19.68
N VAL A 173 28.59 4.69 -20.97
CA VAL A 173 28.54 6.04 -21.59
C VAL A 173 27.07 6.50 -21.68
N PHE A 174 26.45 6.71 -20.53
CA PHE A 174 25.11 7.23 -20.40
C PHE A 174 24.92 7.93 -19.05
N ASP A 175 24.02 8.90 -19.00
CA ASP A 175 23.50 9.51 -17.76
C ASP A 175 22.12 8.94 -17.44
N ILE A 176 21.29 8.70 -18.47
CA ILE A 176 19.98 8.06 -18.31
C ILE A 176 19.91 6.86 -19.27
N LEU A 177 19.72 5.66 -18.72
CA LEU A 177 19.48 4.44 -19.47
C LEU A 177 18.01 4.03 -19.36
N ILE A 178 17.35 3.76 -20.49
CA ILE A 178 15.94 3.33 -20.54
C ILE A 178 15.85 2.00 -21.25
N THR A 179 15.31 0.98 -20.55
CA THR A 179 15.15 -0.36 -21.15
C THR A 179 13.86 -1.03 -20.71
N SER A 180 13.54 -2.16 -21.33
CA SER A 180 12.46 -3.04 -20.88
C SER A 180 12.96 -4.11 -19.89
N ALA A 181 12.03 -4.70 -19.13
CA ALA A 181 12.30 -5.84 -18.23
C ALA A 181 12.89 -7.05 -18.96
N ALA A 182 12.61 -7.22 -20.25
CA ALA A 182 13.21 -8.25 -21.10
C ALA A 182 14.72 -8.02 -21.30
N PHE A 183 15.16 -6.77 -21.40
CA PHE A 183 16.59 -6.41 -21.47
C PHE A 183 17.30 -6.78 -20.16
N LEU A 184 16.75 -6.43 -19.02
CA LEU A 184 17.28 -6.84 -17.71
C LEU A 184 17.41 -8.37 -17.62
N SER A 185 16.44 -9.10 -18.18
CA SER A 185 16.47 -10.56 -18.18
C SER A 185 17.62 -11.15 -19.01
N ARG A 186 17.99 -10.53 -20.12
CA ARG A 186 18.98 -11.04 -21.07
C ARG A 186 20.38 -10.48 -20.84
N TYR A 187 20.49 -9.23 -20.45
CA TYR A 187 21.75 -8.46 -20.45
C TYR A 187 22.14 -7.89 -19.07
N HIS A 188 21.64 -8.49 -17.98
CA HIS A 188 21.92 -7.98 -16.62
C HIS A 188 23.42 -7.89 -16.30
N THR A 189 24.24 -8.83 -16.79
CA THR A 189 25.69 -8.84 -16.57
C THR A 189 26.40 -7.61 -17.13
N VAL A 190 25.87 -7.04 -18.21
CA VAL A 190 26.46 -5.84 -18.84
C VAL A 190 26.26 -4.60 -17.96
N ILE A 191 25.21 -4.59 -17.12
CA ILE A 191 24.84 -3.42 -16.30
C ILE A 191 25.30 -3.58 -14.86
N THR A 192 25.39 -4.80 -14.33
CA THR A 192 25.68 -5.07 -12.91
C THR A 192 27.01 -4.48 -12.46
N ASP A 193 27.98 -4.42 -13.34
CA ASP A 193 29.33 -3.89 -13.05
C ASP A 193 29.41 -2.35 -13.17
N LYS A 194 28.30 -1.70 -13.51
CA LYS A 194 28.25 -0.24 -13.66
C LYS A 194 27.75 0.43 -12.40
N LYS A 195 28.39 1.54 -12.03
CA LYS A 195 27.90 2.37 -10.95
C LYS A 195 26.58 3.04 -11.38
N ILE A 196 25.48 2.63 -10.78
CA ILE A 196 24.16 3.25 -10.97
C ILE A 196 23.73 3.85 -9.64
N ASP A 197 23.42 5.14 -9.65
CA ASP A 197 23.04 5.86 -8.44
C ASP A 197 21.54 5.71 -8.15
N ILE A 198 20.71 5.66 -9.21
CA ILE A 198 19.25 5.61 -9.07
C ILE A 198 18.68 4.57 -10.05
N VAL A 199 17.87 3.65 -9.52
CA VAL A 199 17.08 2.70 -10.31
C VAL A 199 15.61 3.08 -10.20
N ILE A 200 14.96 3.30 -11.33
CA ILE A 200 13.53 3.56 -11.44
C ILE A 200 12.86 2.36 -12.10
N ALA A 201 11.93 1.73 -11.40
CA ALA A 201 11.17 0.60 -11.91
C ALA A 201 9.71 1.01 -12.13
N ASP A 202 9.30 1.20 -13.38
CA ASP A 202 7.90 1.46 -13.73
C ASP A 202 7.17 0.12 -13.88
N ASP A 203 6.09 -0.09 -13.10
CA ASP A 203 5.35 -1.35 -12.94
C ASP A 203 6.20 -2.55 -12.48
N LEU A 204 6.59 -2.53 -11.21
CA LEU A 204 7.37 -3.59 -10.58
C LEU A 204 6.74 -4.98 -10.72
N ASP A 205 5.42 -5.08 -10.77
CA ASP A 205 4.70 -6.36 -10.88
C ASP A 205 5.12 -7.15 -12.13
N SER A 206 5.42 -6.47 -13.23
CA SER A 206 5.88 -7.10 -14.46
C SER A 206 7.31 -7.61 -14.34
N ILE A 207 8.16 -6.91 -13.60
CA ILE A 207 9.54 -7.30 -13.32
C ILE A 207 9.57 -8.51 -12.39
N LEU A 208 8.70 -8.52 -11.38
CA LEU A 208 8.62 -9.57 -10.36
C LEU A 208 7.98 -10.87 -10.83
N LYS A 209 7.33 -10.91 -11.99
CA LYS A 209 6.84 -12.17 -12.59
C LYS A 209 7.92 -13.24 -12.72
N ASN A 210 9.11 -12.83 -13.09
CA ASN A 210 10.25 -13.72 -13.15
C ASN A 210 11.07 -13.61 -11.85
N SER A 211 11.07 -14.67 -11.05
CA SER A 211 11.80 -14.69 -9.78
C SER A 211 13.30 -14.39 -9.90
N LYS A 212 13.90 -14.70 -11.05
CA LYS A 212 15.31 -14.40 -11.34
C LYS A 212 15.56 -12.89 -11.54
N ASN A 213 14.55 -12.13 -11.97
CA ASN A 213 14.70 -10.68 -12.12
C ASN A 213 14.78 -9.96 -10.77
N ILE A 214 14.22 -10.54 -9.70
CA ILE A 214 14.36 -9.99 -8.34
C ILE A 214 15.84 -10.02 -7.92
N ASP A 215 16.51 -11.16 -8.09
CA ASP A 215 17.93 -11.29 -7.74
C ASP A 215 18.80 -10.34 -8.57
N ARG A 216 18.49 -10.20 -9.87
CA ARG A 216 19.17 -9.25 -10.76
C ARG A 216 18.99 -7.80 -10.31
N LEU A 217 17.76 -7.43 -9.92
CA LEU A 217 17.48 -6.11 -9.38
C LEU A 217 18.24 -5.86 -8.08
N LEU A 218 18.28 -6.84 -7.18
CA LEU A 218 19.03 -6.73 -5.92
C LEU A 218 20.53 -6.58 -6.15
N ARG A 219 21.10 -7.29 -7.12
CA ARG A 219 22.52 -7.09 -7.50
C ARG A 219 22.79 -5.71 -8.08
N LEU A 220 21.88 -5.17 -8.91
CA LEU A 220 21.97 -3.80 -9.41
C LEU A 220 21.95 -2.76 -8.27
N LEU A 221 21.28 -3.08 -7.17
CA LEU A 221 21.24 -2.24 -5.97
C LEU A 221 22.49 -2.40 -5.08
N GLY A 222 23.45 -3.23 -5.47
CA GLY A 222 24.69 -3.46 -4.75
C GLY A 222 24.66 -4.58 -3.72
N PHE A 223 23.59 -5.39 -3.65
CA PHE A 223 23.54 -6.54 -2.75
C PHE A 223 24.30 -7.74 -3.35
N THR A 224 25.20 -8.32 -2.56
CA THR A 224 25.91 -9.55 -2.92
C THR A 224 25.02 -10.78 -2.78
N ASP A 225 25.36 -11.87 -3.46
CA ASP A 225 24.60 -13.12 -3.35
C ASP A 225 24.59 -13.66 -1.92
N THR A 226 25.68 -13.49 -1.18
CA THR A 226 25.77 -13.86 0.25
C THR A 226 24.75 -13.12 1.11
N VAL A 227 24.53 -11.83 0.88
CA VAL A 227 23.52 -11.03 1.61
C VAL A 227 22.12 -11.48 1.23
N ILE A 228 21.86 -11.75 -0.04
CA ILE A 228 20.57 -12.24 -0.54
C ILE A 228 20.24 -13.60 0.11
N GLU A 229 21.21 -14.53 0.18
CA GLU A 229 21.05 -15.84 0.83
C GLU A 229 20.82 -15.72 2.34
N LYS A 230 21.57 -14.87 3.04
CA LYS A 230 21.35 -14.57 4.47
C LYS A 230 19.94 -14.04 4.70
N CYS A 231 19.48 -13.12 3.86
CA CYS A 231 18.13 -12.58 3.96
C CYS A 231 17.05 -13.63 3.66
N ILE A 232 17.27 -14.55 2.69
CA ILE A 232 16.37 -15.69 2.46
C ILE A 232 16.28 -16.58 3.70
N LYS A 233 17.41 -16.87 4.36
CA LYS A 233 17.47 -17.63 5.61
C LYS A 233 16.70 -16.91 6.72
N LEU A 234 16.92 -15.60 6.88
CA LEU A 234 16.21 -14.77 7.85
C LEU A 234 14.69 -14.83 7.65
N VAL A 235 14.21 -14.66 6.43
CA VAL A 235 12.76 -14.71 6.13
C VAL A 235 12.17 -16.09 6.44
N LYS A 236 12.88 -17.17 6.11
CA LYS A 236 12.45 -18.54 6.44
C LYS A 236 12.38 -18.75 7.97
N MET A 237 13.39 -18.28 8.70
CA MET A 237 13.42 -18.37 10.16
C MET A 237 12.30 -17.58 10.83
N LYS A 238 11.99 -16.36 10.34
CA LYS A 238 10.83 -15.59 10.80
C LYS A 238 9.51 -16.33 10.55
N GLN A 239 9.37 -17.06 9.43
CA GLN A 239 8.21 -17.90 9.17
C GLN A 239 8.15 -19.11 10.12
N ASN A 240 9.28 -19.78 10.37
CA ASN A 240 9.36 -20.89 11.33
C ASN A 240 9.04 -20.44 12.75
N LEU A 241 9.47 -19.24 13.15
CA LEU A 241 9.13 -18.67 14.46
C LEU A 241 7.63 -18.50 14.64
N ILE A 242 6.90 -18.09 13.59
CA ILE A 242 5.42 -17.99 13.64
C ILE A 242 4.81 -19.38 13.87
N VAL A 243 5.31 -20.41 13.19
CA VAL A 243 4.85 -21.79 13.33
C VAL A 243 5.18 -22.33 14.72
N ALA A 244 6.39 -22.10 15.23
CA ALA A 244 6.81 -22.55 16.56
C ALA A 244 5.97 -21.92 17.68
N LYS A 245 5.66 -20.62 17.57
CA LYS A 245 4.74 -19.94 18.49
C LYS A 245 3.34 -20.54 18.46
N ALA A 246 2.80 -20.84 17.28
CA ALA A 246 1.49 -21.48 17.13
C ALA A 246 1.47 -22.90 17.70
N SER A 247 2.60 -23.61 17.64
CA SER A 247 2.76 -24.98 18.17
C SER A 247 3.12 -25.03 19.66
N LYS A 248 3.18 -23.87 20.36
CA LYS A 248 3.49 -23.75 21.80
C LYS A 248 4.79 -24.47 22.23
N LYS A 249 5.87 -24.34 21.45
CA LYS A 249 7.20 -24.90 21.75
C LYS A 249 8.17 -23.81 22.20
N PRO A 250 8.27 -23.51 23.51
CA PRO A 250 9.02 -22.35 24.03
C PRO A 250 10.53 -22.41 23.75
N GLU A 251 11.15 -23.60 23.86
CA GLU A 251 12.59 -23.79 23.63
C GLU A 251 12.99 -23.43 22.19
N ILE A 252 12.24 -23.94 21.22
CA ILE A 252 12.48 -23.63 19.80
C ILE A 252 12.24 -22.14 19.49
N VAL A 253 11.28 -21.53 20.20
CA VAL A 253 11.00 -20.08 20.05
C VAL A 253 12.17 -19.24 20.48
N GLU A 254 12.85 -19.59 21.57
CA GLU A 254 14.00 -18.86 22.12
C GLU A 254 15.24 -19.00 21.21
N GLU A 255 15.55 -20.22 20.77
CA GLU A 255 16.65 -20.48 19.84
C GLU A 255 16.48 -19.72 18.53
N LEU A 256 15.25 -19.79 17.95
CA LEU A 256 14.95 -19.05 16.71
C LEU A 256 15.03 -17.53 16.88
N ARG A 257 14.65 -16.99 18.04
CA ARG A 257 14.79 -15.56 18.31
C ARG A 257 16.25 -15.10 18.31
N ASN A 258 17.10 -15.81 19.01
CA ASN A 258 18.53 -15.48 19.11
C ASN A 258 19.22 -15.54 17.73
N THR A 259 18.91 -16.58 16.94
CA THR A 259 19.44 -16.70 15.58
C THR A 259 18.90 -15.61 14.64
N ILE A 260 17.62 -15.25 14.76
CA ILE A 260 17.02 -14.15 13.99
C ILE A 260 17.69 -12.81 14.32
N MET A 261 17.93 -12.52 15.61
CA MET A 261 18.60 -11.27 16.03
C MET A 261 20.00 -11.13 15.43
N GLY A 262 20.80 -12.20 15.45
CA GLY A 262 22.13 -12.19 14.82
C GLY A 262 22.07 -11.92 13.32
N LEU A 263 21.22 -12.64 12.59
CA LEU A 263 21.05 -12.45 11.16
C LEU A 263 20.49 -11.06 10.80
N GLU A 264 19.59 -10.52 11.61
CA GLU A 264 19.06 -9.16 11.41
C GLU A 264 20.16 -8.10 11.55
N ALA A 265 21.04 -8.23 12.52
CA ALA A 265 22.15 -7.31 12.72
C ALA A 265 23.12 -7.33 11.52
N GLU A 266 23.46 -8.53 11.01
CA GLU A 266 24.32 -8.69 9.85
C GLU A 266 23.68 -8.08 8.58
N VAL A 267 22.40 -8.38 8.33
CA VAL A 267 21.67 -7.84 7.17
C VAL A 267 21.52 -6.32 7.25
N LYS A 268 21.23 -5.76 8.44
CA LYS A 268 21.14 -4.31 8.64
C LYS A 268 22.48 -3.60 8.36
N ASN A 269 23.60 -4.18 8.79
CA ASN A 269 24.93 -3.63 8.51
C ASN A 269 25.19 -3.55 7.00
N GLU A 270 24.80 -4.57 6.23
CA GLU A 270 24.95 -4.55 4.78
C GLU A 270 24.01 -3.55 4.09
N ILE A 271 22.79 -3.38 4.61
CA ILE A 271 21.83 -2.37 4.09
C ILE A 271 22.40 -0.95 4.26
N SER A 272 23.06 -0.66 5.39
CA SER A 272 23.62 0.68 5.68
C SER A 272 24.74 1.09 4.73
N LYS A 273 25.46 0.15 4.12
CA LYS A 273 26.52 0.39 3.14
C LYS A 273 26.01 0.75 1.74
N ARG A 274 24.71 0.62 1.48
CA ARG A 274 24.13 0.81 0.16
C ARG A 274 23.94 2.28 -0.17
N ALA A 275 24.38 2.67 -1.37
CA ALA A 275 24.23 4.04 -1.88
C ALA A 275 23.15 4.16 -3.00
N THR A 276 22.80 3.06 -3.67
CA THR A 276 21.86 3.10 -4.81
C THR A 276 20.41 3.24 -4.33
N GLN A 277 19.72 4.25 -4.81
CA GLN A 277 18.28 4.49 -4.55
C GLN A 277 17.42 3.64 -5.49
N LEU A 278 16.39 2.97 -4.97
CA LEU A 278 15.36 2.31 -5.76
C LEU A 278 14.01 3.04 -5.63
N VAL A 279 13.49 3.49 -6.75
CA VAL A 279 12.16 4.10 -6.83
C VAL A 279 11.25 3.26 -7.71
N VAL A 280 10.12 2.86 -7.17
CA VAL A 280 9.18 1.97 -7.83
C VAL A 280 7.86 2.70 -8.09
N ALA A 281 7.38 2.70 -9.33
CA ALA A 281 6.00 3.06 -9.62
C ALA A 281 5.18 1.78 -9.75
N SER A 282 4.15 1.63 -8.96
CA SER A 282 3.22 0.51 -9.07
C SER A 282 1.78 0.94 -8.80
N ALA A 283 0.85 0.38 -9.57
CA ALA A 283 -0.58 0.57 -9.33
C ALA A 283 -1.18 -0.59 -8.52
N THR A 284 -0.55 -1.76 -8.48
CA THR A 284 -1.22 -3.01 -8.04
C THR A 284 -0.44 -3.94 -7.13
N GLY A 285 0.86 -3.70 -6.86
CA GLY A 285 1.72 -4.40 -5.89
C GLY A 285 1.37 -5.86 -5.54
N ARG A 286 1.38 -6.78 -6.52
CA ARG A 286 1.00 -8.20 -6.32
C ARG A 286 2.17 -9.14 -6.05
N ALA A 287 3.33 -8.62 -5.69
CA ALA A 287 4.46 -9.48 -5.37
C ALA A 287 4.07 -10.50 -4.27
N ARG A 288 4.07 -11.77 -4.61
CA ARG A 288 3.78 -12.89 -3.69
C ARG A 288 4.97 -13.83 -3.63
N GLY A 289 5.13 -14.49 -2.49
CA GLY A 289 6.15 -15.52 -2.27
C GLY A 289 7.38 -15.03 -1.51
N LEU A 290 8.30 -15.96 -1.27
CA LEU A 290 9.48 -15.75 -0.42
C LEU A 290 10.32 -14.54 -0.87
N LYS A 291 10.52 -14.36 -2.17
CA LYS A 291 11.36 -13.27 -2.70
C LYS A 291 10.77 -11.87 -2.50
N SER A 292 9.43 -11.72 -2.42
CA SER A 292 8.83 -10.44 -2.07
C SER A 292 9.07 -10.07 -0.61
N HIS A 293 9.16 -11.06 0.26
CA HIS A 293 9.56 -10.83 1.65
C HIS A 293 11.05 -10.45 1.75
N VAL A 294 11.92 -11.04 0.92
CA VAL A 294 13.33 -10.67 0.84
C VAL A 294 13.48 -9.21 0.39
N LEU A 295 12.77 -8.78 -0.64
CA LEU A 295 12.74 -7.37 -1.06
C LEU A 295 12.35 -6.44 0.10
N ARG A 296 11.32 -6.79 0.85
CA ARG A 296 10.87 -6.01 1.99
C ARG A 296 11.91 -5.92 3.10
N GLU A 297 12.56 -7.02 3.44
CA GLU A 297 13.60 -7.03 4.48
C GLU A 297 14.84 -6.21 4.07
N LEU A 298 15.23 -6.27 2.79
CA LEU A 298 16.42 -5.55 2.28
C LEU A 298 16.14 -4.07 1.97
N LEU A 299 14.93 -3.71 1.57
CA LEU A 299 14.60 -2.36 1.10
C LEU A 299 13.79 -1.54 2.13
N GLY A 300 13.27 -2.17 3.18
CA GLY A 300 12.48 -1.50 4.21
C GLY A 300 11.07 -1.09 3.79
N PHE A 301 10.59 -1.49 2.60
CA PHE A 301 9.24 -1.22 2.15
C PHE A 301 8.59 -2.39 1.44
N ASP A 302 7.27 -2.43 1.45
CA ASP A 302 6.44 -3.41 0.73
C ASP A 302 5.66 -2.67 -0.35
N THR A 303 5.61 -3.23 -1.54
CA THR A 303 4.88 -2.65 -2.67
C THR A 303 3.36 -2.86 -2.59
N GLY A 304 2.76 -3.12 -1.48
CA GLY A 304 1.34 -3.27 -1.22
C GLY A 304 0.42 -3.47 -2.43
N ALA A 305 -0.70 -4.13 -2.30
CA ALA A 305 -1.71 -4.14 -3.34
C ALA A 305 -2.69 -3.00 -3.05
N MET A 306 -2.36 -1.79 -3.49
CA MET A 306 -3.33 -0.71 -3.47
C MET A 306 -4.27 -0.88 -4.63
N PHE A 307 -5.50 -1.14 -4.29
CA PHE A 307 -6.59 -1.14 -5.26
C PHE A 307 -6.97 0.31 -5.55
N GLU A 308 -7.47 0.56 -6.76
CA GLU A 308 -8.06 1.85 -7.12
C GLU A 308 -9.37 2.02 -6.34
N TYR A 309 -9.27 2.34 -5.05
CA TYR A 309 -10.43 2.57 -4.18
C TYR A 309 -11.23 3.79 -4.60
N TRP A 310 -10.58 4.75 -5.23
CA TRP A 310 -11.23 5.95 -5.70
C TRP A 310 -11.69 5.75 -7.14
N ARG A 311 -12.95 5.40 -7.30
CA ARG A 311 -13.63 5.23 -8.58
C ARG A 311 -14.71 6.30 -8.71
N ASN A 312 -14.77 6.94 -9.87
CA ASN A 312 -15.86 7.84 -10.26
C ASN A 312 -16.49 7.26 -11.55
N ILE A 313 -17.13 6.10 -11.40
CA ILE A 313 -17.64 5.29 -12.50
C ILE A 313 -19.04 4.82 -12.12
N GLU A 314 -19.97 5.01 -13.05
CA GLU A 314 -21.27 4.34 -13.01
C GLU A 314 -21.11 2.95 -13.61
N ASP A 315 -21.40 1.92 -12.83
CA ASP A 315 -21.27 0.52 -13.24
C ASP A 315 -22.66 -0.06 -13.54
N LEU A 316 -22.91 -0.34 -14.82
CA LEU A 316 -24.18 -0.87 -15.30
C LEU A 316 -24.04 -2.29 -15.83
N TYR A 317 -25.14 -3.04 -15.85
CA TYR A 317 -25.17 -4.35 -16.49
C TYR A 317 -26.42 -4.52 -17.37
N SER A 318 -26.31 -5.37 -18.37
CA SER A 318 -27.39 -5.85 -19.18
C SER A 318 -27.15 -7.29 -19.63
N TYR A 319 -28.16 -7.93 -20.18
CA TYR A 319 -28.03 -9.29 -20.72
C TYR A 319 -27.57 -9.28 -22.17
N ILE A 320 -26.91 -10.36 -22.58
CA ILE A 320 -26.61 -10.63 -23.97
C ILE A 320 -27.91 -11.18 -24.59
N ASP A 321 -28.64 -10.31 -25.29
CA ASP A 321 -29.89 -10.57 -25.98
C ASP A 321 -29.86 -10.02 -27.41
N SER A 322 -30.97 -10.12 -28.14
CA SER A 322 -31.11 -9.64 -29.52
C SER A 322 -30.93 -8.12 -29.67
N GLU A 323 -31.19 -7.35 -28.62
CA GLU A 323 -31.11 -5.90 -28.63
C GLU A 323 -29.71 -5.36 -28.20
N MET A 324 -28.82 -6.24 -27.77
CA MET A 324 -27.50 -5.85 -27.27
C MET A 324 -26.73 -4.92 -28.25
N TYR A 325 -26.73 -5.28 -29.53
CA TYR A 325 -26.02 -4.49 -30.55
C TYR A 325 -26.64 -3.10 -30.73
N THR A 326 -27.96 -2.98 -30.69
CA THR A 326 -28.66 -1.70 -30.77
C THR A 326 -28.32 -0.81 -29.61
N ARG A 327 -28.33 -1.35 -28.38
CA ARG A 327 -27.95 -0.62 -27.18
C ARG A 327 -26.49 -0.17 -27.22
N ILE A 328 -25.55 -1.02 -27.67
CA ILE A 328 -24.13 -0.65 -27.82
C ILE A 328 -23.98 0.47 -28.87
N LEU A 329 -24.65 0.40 -30.00
CA LEU A 329 -24.60 1.42 -31.04
C LEU A 329 -25.09 2.78 -30.53
N GLU A 330 -26.19 2.80 -29.79
CA GLU A 330 -26.73 4.02 -29.20
C GLU A 330 -25.77 4.64 -28.17
N ILE A 331 -25.18 3.84 -27.28
CA ILE A 331 -24.19 4.30 -26.32
C ILE A 331 -22.97 4.89 -27.05
N VAL A 332 -22.46 4.23 -28.08
CA VAL A 332 -21.30 4.69 -28.84
C VAL A 332 -21.60 5.99 -29.57
N LYS A 333 -22.80 6.12 -30.19
CA LYS A 333 -23.21 7.35 -30.87
C LYS A 333 -23.30 8.54 -29.91
N ASN A 334 -23.86 8.35 -28.74
CA ASN A 334 -24.10 9.39 -27.76
C ASN A 334 -22.81 9.76 -26.97
N ALA A 335 -22.02 8.77 -26.53
CA ALA A 335 -20.79 9.02 -25.78
C ALA A 335 -19.57 9.28 -26.65
N ASN A 336 -19.62 9.03 -27.95
CA ASN A 336 -18.64 9.27 -29.00
C ASN A 336 -17.40 8.37 -28.94
N SER A 337 -16.65 8.26 -27.83
CA SER A 337 -15.37 7.53 -27.84
C SER A 337 -15.12 6.73 -26.57
N GLY A 338 -14.61 5.49 -26.76
CA GLY A 338 -14.37 4.59 -25.64
C GLY A 338 -13.72 3.26 -26.05
N ILE A 339 -13.76 2.32 -25.12
CA ILE A 339 -13.13 1.00 -25.29
C ILE A 339 -14.19 -0.08 -25.12
N ILE A 340 -14.17 -1.08 -26.00
CA ILE A 340 -14.98 -2.29 -25.87
C ILE A 340 -14.05 -3.46 -25.57
N PHE A 341 -14.25 -4.06 -24.44
CA PHE A 341 -13.57 -5.26 -24.01
C PHE A 341 -14.42 -6.50 -24.27
N TYR A 342 -13.78 -7.61 -24.57
CA TYR A 342 -14.49 -8.89 -24.68
C TYR A 342 -13.77 -10.01 -23.95
N SER A 343 -14.53 -10.97 -23.44
CA SER A 343 -14.03 -12.24 -22.98
C SER A 343 -13.89 -13.21 -24.15
N ASN A 344 -12.89 -14.07 -24.15
CA ASN A 344 -12.66 -15.04 -25.24
C ASN A 344 -13.83 -16.00 -25.44
N MET A 345 -14.66 -16.24 -24.44
CA MET A 345 -15.88 -17.05 -24.56
C MET A 345 -16.97 -16.41 -25.46
N TYR A 346 -16.90 -15.09 -25.65
CA TYR A 346 -17.89 -14.29 -26.36
C TYR A 346 -17.32 -13.64 -27.63
N LYS A 347 -16.27 -14.21 -28.19
CA LYS A 347 -15.59 -13.63 -29.37
C LYS A 347 -16.50 -13.55 -30.58
N GLU A 348 -17.38 -14.50 -30.77
CA GLU A 348 -18.36 -14.53 -31.87
C GLU A 348 -19.26 -13.29 -31.92
N TYR A 349 -19.64 -12.76 -30.75
CA TYR A 349 -20.44 -11.53 -30.68
C TYR A 349 -19.69 -10.29 -31.14
N VAL A 350 -18.36 -10.33 -31.08
CA VAL A 350 -17.48 -9.20 -31.44
C VAL A 350 -17.42 -9.08 -32.97
N ASP A 351 -17.37 -10.19 -33.69
CA ASP A 351 -17.31 -10.18 -35.14
C ASP A 351 -18.60 -9.59 -35.70
N ASN A 352 -19.76 -10.00 -35.18
CA ASN A 352 -21.05 -9.41 -35.51
C ASN A 352 -21.17 -7.93 -35.17
N LEU A 353 -20.64 -7.53 -34.02
CA LEU A 353 -20.64 -6.11 -33.61
C LEU A 353 -19.76 -5.26 -34.55
N CYS A 354 -18.64 -5.78 -35.01
CA CYS A 354 -17.79 -5.07 -35.98
C CYS A 354 -18.51 -4.87 -37.33
N GLU A 355 -19.32 -5.81 -37.76
CA GLU A 355 -20.19 -5.65 -38.96
C GLU A 355 -21.23 -4.55 -38.76
N GLU A 356 -21.89 -4.54 -37.60
CA GLU A 356 -22.87 -3.50 -37.26
C GLU A 356 -22.20 -2.10 -37.15
N PHE A 357 -21.00 -1.98 -36.65
CA PHE A 357 -20.24 -0.74 -36.64
C PHE A 357 -19.91 -0.26 -38.05
N ALA A 358 -19.48 -1.15 -38.93
CA ALA A 358 -19.21 -0.82 -40.34
C ALA A 358 -20.47 -0.32 -41.04
N LYS A 359 -21.63 -1.00 -40.88
CA LYS A 359 -22.91 -0.58 -41.44
C LYS A 359 -23.38 0.79 -40.96
N ASN A 360 -23.08 1.13 -39.69
CA ASN A 360 -23.47 2.40 -39.06
C ASN A 360 -22.42 3.49 -39.15
N GLY A 361 -21.32 3.32 -39.87
CA GLY A 361 -20.28 4.33 -40.10
C GLY A 361 -19.45 4.66 -38.88
N ILE A 362 -19.41 3.79 -37.85
CA ILE A 362 -18.59 4.00 -36.63
C ILE A 362 -17.14 3.65 -36.94
N LYS A 363 -16.25 4.60 -36.70
CA LYS A 363 -14.81 4.41 -36.91
C LYS A 363 -14.21 3.63 -35.76
N PHE A 364 -13.79 2.39 -35.99
CA PHE A 364 -13.26 1.50 -34.98
C PHE A 364 -12.00 0.77 -35.44
N ALA A 365 -11.25 0.18 -34.48
CA ALA A 365 -10.19 -0.78 -34.78
C ALA A 365 -10.10 -1.86 -33.69
N ILE A 366 -9.76 -3.09 -34.12
CA ILE A 366 -9.49 -4.19 -33.20
C ILE A 366 -8.02 -4.15 -32.80
N ALA A 367 -7.77 -4.07 -31.49
CA ALA A 367 -6.41 -4.07 -30.96
C ALA A 367 -5.79 -5.46 -31.04
N LYS A 368 -4.78 -5.61 -31.92
CA LYS A 368 -3.93 -6.79 -32.05
C LYS A 368 -2.47 -6.43 -31.73
N SER A 369 -1.67 -7.42 -31.37
CA SER A 369 -0.24 -7.20 -31.16
C SER A 369 0.40 -6.66 -32.44
N GLY A 370 1.13 -5.52 -32.33
CA GLY A 370 1.84 -4.90 -33.46
C GLY A 370 1.02 -3.96 -34.33
N ASN A 371 -0.29 -3.78 -34.11
CA ASN A 371 -1.08 -2.81 -34.86
C ASN A 371 -1.11 -1.43 -34.18
N ARG A 372 -1.36 -0.37 -34.96
CA ARG A 372 -1.41 1.01 -34.51
C ARG A 372 -2.80 1.45 -34.00
N ALA A 373 -3.69 0.51 -33.57
CA ALA A 373 -5.03 0.83 -33.12
C ALA A 373 -5.05 1.85 -31.99
N VAL A 374 -4.13 1.74 -31.04
CA VAL A 374 -3.99 2.68 -29.91
C VAL A 374 -3.56 4.06 -30.41
N ASP A 375 -2.61 4.14 -31.35
CA ASP A 375 -2.13 5.42 -31.89
C ASP A 375 -3.23 6.10 -32.70
N LYS A 376 -3.99 5.37 -33.53
CA LYS A 376 -5.18 5.86 -34.24
C LYS A 376 -6.27 6.36 -33.32
N PHE A 377 -6.47 5.69 -32.19
CA PHE A 377 -7.40 6.17 -31.16
C PHE A 377 -6.92 7.49 -30.52
N ARG A 378 -5.62 7.62 -30.23
CA ARG A 378 -5.02 8.85 -29.69
C ARG A 378 -5.13 10.03 -30.65
N SER A 379 -4.81 9.80 -31.92
CA SER A 379 -4.90 10.85 -32.95
C SER A 379 -6.35 11.30 -33.26
N GLY A 380 -7.36 10.55 -32.83
CA GLY A 380 -8.76 10.83 -33.18
C GLY A 380 -9.23 10.27 -34.51
N GLU A 381 -8.42 9.45 -35.16
CA GLU A 381 -8.74 8.78 -36.41
C GLU A 381 -9.88 7.76 -36.26
N ILE A 382 -9.95 7.15 -35.06
CA ILE A 382 -11.01 6.21 -34.67
C ILE A 382 -11.64 6.59 -33.35
N ASN A 383 -12.91 6.22 -33.16
CA ASN A 383 -13.71 6.52 -31.98
C ASN A 383 -13.71 5.36 -30.97
N VAL A 384 -13.64 4.13 -31.44
CA VAL A 384 -13.76 2.94 -30.60
C VAL A 384 -12.59 2.00 -30.84
N VAL A 385 -12.00 1.51 -29.74
CA VAL A 385 -11.04 0.40 -29.79
C VAL A 385 -11.68 -0.83 -29.16
N VAL A 386 -11.62 -1.94 -29.90
CA VAL A 386 -12.14 -3.24 -29.44
C VAL A 386 -10.97 -4.17 -29.13
N GLY A 387 -11.00 -4.88 -28.01
CA GLY A 387 -9.94 -5.83 -27.69
C GLY A 387 -10.22 -6.72 -26.48
N PRO A 388 -9.41 -7.76 -26.26
CA PRO A 388 -9.65 -8.72 -25.19
C PRO A 388 -9.43 -8.09 -23.81
N ALA A 389 -10.29 -8.45 -22.85
CA ALA A 389 -10.18 -8.07 -21.45
C ALA A 389 -9.05 -8.86 -20.76
N SER A 390 -7.79 -8.57 -21.08
CA SER A 390 -6.63 -9.21 -20.51
C SER A 390 -5.93 -8.31 -19.51
N TYR A 391 -5.65 -8.80 -18.30
CA TYR A 391 -5.01 -8.04 -17.24
C TYR A 391 -3.68 -7.37 -17.65
N TYR A 392 -2.94 -7.98 -18.57
CA TYR A 392 -1.68 -7.45 -19.10
C TYR A 392 -1.80 -6.88 -20.51
N GLY A 393 -3.01 -6.77 -21.03
CA GLY A 393 -3.27 -6.22 -22.35
C GLY A 393 -2.95 -4.73 -22.45
N ILE A 394 -2.56 -4.28 -23.65
CA ILE A 394 -2.25 -2.88 -23.95
C ILE A 394 -3.44 -1.95 -23.61
N LEU A 395 -4.66 -2.37 -23.88
CA LEU A 395 -5.86 -1.59 -23.57
C LEU A 395 -6.11 -1.48 -22.06
N VAL A 396 -5.80 -2.53 -21.29
CA VAL A 396 -6.00 -2.54 -19.84
C VAL A 396 -4.90 -1.78 -19.12
N ARG A 397 -3.66 -1.72 -19.62
CA ARG A 397 -2.51 -1.08 -18.93
C ARG A 397 -1.81 0.02 -19.70
N GLY A 398 -1.88 0.06 -21.03
CA GLY A 398 -1.08 0.97 -21.85
C GLY A 398 -1.79 2.24 -22.34
N LEU A 399 -3.11 2.38 -22.13
CA LEU A 399 -3.89 3.50 -22.63
C LEU A 399 -4.27 4.46 -21.50
N ASP A 400 -3.81 5.71 -21.56
CA ASP A 400 -4.14 6.78 -20.61
C ASP A 400 -4.56 8.04 -21.37
N GLU A 401 -5.86 8.10 -21.69
CA GLU A 401 -6.47 9.15 -22.53
C GLU A 401 -7.75 9.65 -21.85
N PRO A 402 -7.65 10.51 -20.82
CA PRO A 402 -8.80 10.92 -20.01
C PRO A 402 -9.89 11.66 -20.79
N LEU A 403 -9.53 12.37 -21.86
CA LEU A 403 -10.49 13.09 -22.68
C LEU A 403 -11.21 12.19 -23.69
N ARG A 404 -10.57 11.08 -24.10
CA ARG A 404 -11.09 10.21 -25.13
C ARG A 404 -11.79 8.96 -24.63
N VAL A 405 -11.31 8.35 -23.51
CA VAL A 405 -11.97 7.17 -22.95
C VAL A 405 -13.11 7.63 -22.04
N ARG A 406 -14.31 7.70 -22.60
CA ARG A 406 -15.52 8.15 -21.91
C ARG A 406 -16.31 6.99 -21.31
N PHE A 407 -16.29 5.84 -21.99
CA PHE A 407 -16.94 4.62 -21.55
C PHE A 407 -16.04 3.39 -21.74
N THR A 408 -16.39 2.34 -21.02
CA THR A 408 -15.89 0.97 -21.22
C THR A 408 -17.07 0.01 -21.28
N ILE A 409 -17.16 -0.79 -22.33
CA ILE A 409 -18.16 -1.83 -22.49
C ILE A 409 -17.47 -3.19 -22.40
N PHE A 410 -18.10 -4.13 -21.73
CA PHE A 410 -17.63 -5.50 -21.60
C PHE A 410 -18.64 -6.47 -22.23
N ILE A 411 -18.23 -7.19 -23.26
CA ILE A 411 -18.96 -8.33 -23.82
C ILE A 411 -18.45 -9.58 -23.12
N GLY A 412 -19.19 -9.99 -22.10
CA GLY A 412 -18.73 -10.91 -21.07
C GLY A 412 -17.79 -10.25 -20.05
N ILE A 413 -18.00 -10.52 -18.77
CA ILE A 413 -17.13 -10.01 -17.72
C ILE A 413 -15.68 -10.50 -17.91
N PRO A 414 -14.66 -9.75 -17.46
CA PRO A 414 -13.31 -10.28 -17.36
C PRO A 414 -13.28 -11.53 -16.49
N GLN A 415 -12.78 -12.63 -17.01
CA GLN A 415 -12.89 -13.94 -16.38
C GLN A 415 -11.67 -14.83 -16.63
N ILE A 416 -11.44 -15.74 -15.71
CA ILE A 416 -10.46 -16.81 -15.83
C ILE A 416 -11.25 -18.09 -16.14
N VAL A 417 -11.00 -18.67 -17.30
CA VAL A 417 -11.64 -19.89 -17.77
C VAL A 417 -10.63 -21.03 -17.69
N ARG A 418 -11.01 -22.15 -17.09
CA ARG A 418 -10.16 -23.35 -16.96
C ARG A 418 -11.00 -24.59 -17.16
N ASP A 419 -10.40 -25.62 -17.68
CA ASP A 419 -10.97 -26.94 -17.73
C ASP A 419 -11.32 -27.44 -16.31
N LEU A 420 -12.50 -28.08 -16.14
CA LEU A 420 -12.95 -28.58 -14.85
C LEU A 420 -12.04 -29.71 -14.37
N TYR A 421 -11.69 -30.67 -15.26
CA TYR A 421 -10.89 -31.82 -14.90
C TYR A 421 -9.50 -31.39 -14.41
N GLU A 422 -8.91 -30.37 -15.04
CA GLU A 422 -7.65 -29.77 -14.56
C GLU A 422 -7.84 -29.00 -13.23
N SER A 423 -8.97 -28.31 -13.06
CA SER A 423 -9.25 -27.52 -11.86
C SER A 423 -9.44 -28.40 -10.62
N LEU A 424 -10.00 -29.60 -10.80
CA LEU A 424 -10.14 -30.61 -9.75
C LEU A 424 -8.80 -31.20 -9.25
N ASN A 425 -7.68 -30.92 -9.88
CA ASN A 425 -6.36 -31.24 -9.28
C ASN A 425 -6.08 -30.40 -8.02
N ASN A 426 -6.83 -29.35 -7.76
CA ASN A 426 -6.74 -28.58 -6.53
C ASN A 426 -7.67 -29.17 -5.46
N ILE A 427 -7.10 -29.75 -4.41
CA ILE A 427 -7.84 -30.44 -3.35
C ILE A 427 -8.85 -29.52 -2.65
N ARG A 428 -8.53 -28.24 -2.45
CA ARG A 428 -9.48 -27.30 -1.86
C ARG A 428 -10.66 -27.03 -2.78
N PHE A 429 -10.42 -26.99 -4.08
CA PHE A 429 -11.49 -26.83 -5.07
C PHE A 429 -12.35 -28.10 -5.15
N MET A 430 -11.76 -29.30 -5.09
CA MET A 430 -12.51 -30.55 -4.95
C MET A 430 -13.50 -30.49 -3.78
N TYR A 431 -13.02 -30.05 -2.62
CA TYR A 431 -13.87 -29.94 -1.43
C TYR A 431 -15.02 -28.95 -1.62
N ILE A 432 -14.76 -27.81 -2.26
CA ILE A 432 -15.78 -26.80 -2.56
C ILE A 432 -16.85 -27.37 -3.51
N VAL A 433 -16.43 -28.06 -4.58
CA VAL A 433 -17.35 -28.68 -5.54
C VAL A 433 -18.17 -29.78 -4.88
N LEU A 434 -17.52 -30.62 -4.07
CA LEU A 434 -18.18 -31.71 -3.34
C LEU A 434 -19.26 -31.17 -2.40
N ARG A 435 -18.94 -30.16 -1.59
CA ARG A 435 -19.92 -29.51 -0.73
C ARG A 435 -21.12 -28.96 -1.51
N LYS A 436 -20.86 -28.33 -2.67
CA LYS A 436 -21.93 -27.79 -3.48
C LYS A 436 -22.84 -28.87 -4.04
N LEU A 437 -22.28 -30.00 -4.44
CA LEU A 437 -23.07 -31.15 -4.90
C LEU A 437 -23.93 -31.74 -3.77
N GLU A 438 -23.41 -31.83 -2.55
CA GLU A 438 -24.22 -32.27 -1.38
C GLU A 438 -25.35 -31.26 -1.06
N GLU A 439 -25.11 -29.96 -1.16
CA GLU A 439 -26.13 -28.91 -0.94
C GLU A 439 -27.30 -29.04 -1.91
N ILE A 440 -27.07 -29.54 -3.13
CA ILE A 440 -28.12 -29.79 -4.13
C ILE A 440 -28.67 -31.22 -4.10
N GLY A 441 -28.37 -31.99 -3.04
CA GLY A 441 -28.96 -33.30 -2.75
C GLY A 441 -28.22 -34.50 -3.33
N VAL A 442 -26.97 -34.36 -3.79
CA VAL A 442 -26.18 -35.51 -4.24
C VAL A 442 -25.51 -36.20 -3.03
N GLU A 443 -25.73 -37.46 -2.86
CA GLU A 443 -25.15 -38.20 -1.75
C GLU A 443 -23.65 -38.49 -2.01
N LEU A 444 -22.77 -37.79 -1.29
CA LEU A 444 -21.31 -37.90 -1.40
C LEU A 444 -20.61 -37.97 -0.04
N SER A 445 -21.37 -38.29 1.02
CA SER A 445 -20.89 -38.28 2.41
C SER A 445 -19.63 -39.12 2.65
N THR A 446 -19.53 -40.28 2.01
CA THR A 446 -18.36 -41.17 2.09
C THR A 446 -17.11 -40.50 1.48
N LEU A 447 -17.23 -39.94 0.30
CA LEU A 447 -16.14 -39.23 -0.38
C LEU A 447 -15.71 -37.98 0.36
N ARG A 448 -16.67 -37.26 0.95
CA ARG A 448 -16.41 -36.12 1.81
C ARG A 448 -15.55 -36.49 3.00
N ASN A 449 -15.91 -37.55 3.72
CA ASN A 449 -15.20 -38.00 4.91
C ASN A 449 -13.77 -38.40 4.56
N GLN A 450 -13.55 -39.13 3.47
CA GLN A 450 -12.23 -39.49 2.96
C GLN A 450 -11.40 -38.23 2.60
N LEU A 451 -12.01 -37.25 1.93
CA LEU A 451 -11.33 -36.00 1.54
C LEU A 451 -10.96 -35.17 2.76
N ILE A 452 -11.87 -35.06 3.77
CA ILE A 452 -11.62 -34.34 5.02
C ILE A 452 -10.47 -35.01 5.78
N GLU A 453 -10.46 -36.34 5.88
CA GLU A 453 -9.40 -37.08 6.55
C GLU A 453 -8.03 -36.76 5.93
N ILE A 454 -7.93 -36.78 4.58
CA ILE A 454 -6.68 -36.43 3.89
C ILE A 454 -6.30 -34.97 4.17
N ILE A 455 -7.25 -34.03 4.14
CA ILE A 455 -6.99 -32.61 4.40
C ILE A 455 -6.51 -32.39 5.84
N GLN A 456 -7.14 -33.01 6.84
CA GLN A 456 -6.79 -32.85 8.25
C GLN A 456 -5.43 -33.45 8.61
N LYS A 457 -5.10 -34.59 8.02
CA LYS A 457 -3.79 -35.26 8.21
C LYS A 457 -2.67 -34.62 7.42
N SER A 458 -2.95 -33.68 6.54
CA SER A 458 -1.96 -33.11 5.62
C SER A 458 -1.55 -31.68 6.00
N THR A 459 -0.25 -31.40 5.90
CA THR A 459 0.23 -30.02 5.98
C THR A 459 -0.13 -29.24 4.69
N PRO A 460 -0.21 -27.90 4.72
CA PRO A 460 -0.44 -27.11 3.52
C PRO A 460 0.56 -27.38 2.38
N ALA A 461 1.81 -27.70 2.73
CA ALA A 461 2.84 -28.09 1.77
C ALA A 461 2.53 -29.42 1.09
N LEU A 462 2.06 -30.42 1.87
CA LEU A 462 1.69 -31.74 1.37
C LEU A 462 0.47 -31.68 0.43
N LEU A 463 -0.50 -30.82 0.71
CA LEU A 463 -1.64 -30.59 -0.19
C LEU A 463 -1.20 -30.03 -1.55
N ILE A 464 -0.15 -29.23 -1.59
CA ILE A 464 0.43 -28.74 -2.84
C ILE A 464 1.12 -29.89 -3.59
N VAL A 465 1.81 -30.79 -2.88
CA VAL A 465 2.44 -31.97 -3.47
C VAL A 465 1.38 -32.88 -4.08
N TYR A 466 0.31 -33.20 -3.35
CA TYR A 466 -0.82 -33.97 -3.90
C TYR A 466 -1.40 -33.33 -5.16
N SER A 467 -1.62 -32.01 -5.15
CA SER A 467 -2.15 -31.30 -6.32
C SER A 467 -1.22 -31.38 -7.54
N LYS A 468 0.09 -31.42 -7.33
CA LYS A 468 1.07 -31.61 -8.41
C LYS A 468 1.10 -33.05 -8.93
N LEU A 469 1.04 -34.03 -8.02
CA LEU A 469 1.03 -35.46 -8.39
C LEU A 469 -0.28 -35.84 -9.11
N LEU A 470 -1.41 -35.25 -8.75
CA LEU A 470 -2.68 -35.43 -9.46
C LEU A 470 -2.62 -34.86 -10.89
N LYS A 471 -1.85 -33.81 -11.11
CA LYS A 471 -1.66 -33.22 -12.45
C LYS A 471 -0.72 -34.06 -13.32
N ASN A 472 0.38 -34.56 -12.75
CA ASN A 472 1.39 -35.37 -13.43
C ASN A 472 1.71 -36.60 -12.56
N PRO A 473 1.03 -37.74 -12.75
CA PRO A 473 1.19 -38.95 -11.92
C PRO A 473 2.46 -39.75 -12.28
N ILE A 474 3.60 -39.09 -12.46
CA ILE A 474 4.87 -39.73 -12.75
C ILE A 474 5.67 -39.83 -11.44
N ASN A 475 6.16 -41.03 -11.11
CA ASN A 475 6.96 -41.31 -9.91
C ASN A 475 6.26 -40.92 -8.58
N ILE A 476 5.10 -41.53 -8.33
CA ILE A 476 4.39 -41.33 -7.05
C ILE A 476 5.15 -42.02 -5.92
N PRO A 477 5.59 -41.35 -4.86
CA PRO A 477 6.19 -41.95 -3.67
C PRO A 477 5.26 -42.99 -3.05
N GLN A 478 5.81 -44.09 -2.58
CA GLN A 478 5.06 -45.26 -2.13
C GLN A 478 4.17 -44.94 -0.91
N ASP A 479 4.64 -44.05 -0.02
CA ASP A 479 3.95 -43.51 1.13
C ASP A 479 2.73 -42.61 0.79
N LEU A 480 2.70 -42.03 -0.39
CA LEU A 480 1.63 -41.15 -0.85
C LEU A 480 0.65 -41.85 -1.81
N ALA A 481 1.00 -43.05 -2.31
CA ALA A 481 0.28 -43.72 -3.39
C ALA A 481 -1.19 -43.99 -3.04
N ASN A 482 -1.50 -44.41 -1.80
CA ASN A 482 -2.86 -44.70 -1.40
C ASN A 482 -3.74 -43.41 -1.40
N ASN A 483 -3.25 -42.32 -0.82
CA ASN A 483 -3.98 -41.04 -0.81
C ASN A 483 -4.18 -40.49 -2.24
N ILE A 484 -3.21 -40.65 -3.13
CA ILE A 484 -3.35 -40.23 -4.53
C ILE A 484 -4.44 -41.05 -5.24
N ARG A 485 -4.52 -42.38 -5.03
CA ARG A 485 -5.61 -43.21 -5.61
C ARG A 485 -6.98 -42.76 -5.13
N VAL A 486 -7.12 -42.50 -3.83
CA VAL A 486 -8.39 -41.99 -3.26
C VAL A 486 -8.74 -40.64 -3.88
N LEU A 487 -7.80 -39.72 -3.97
CA LEU A 487 -8.01 -38.39 -4.56
C LEU A 487 -8.36 -38.48 -6.06
N GLN A 488 -7.75 -39.42 -6.79
CA GLN A 488 -8.11 -39.66 -8.21
C GLN A 488 -9.54 -40.17 -8.35
N HIS A 489 -9.94 -41.13 -7.52
CA HIS A 489 -11.31 -41.65 -7.49
C HIS A 489 -12.33 -40.55 -7.16
N ILE A 490 -12.04 -39.74 -6.15
CA ILE A 490 -12.87 -38.56 -5.81
C ILE A 490 -12.98 -37.60 -7.00
N LYS A 491 -11.86 -37.32 -7.65
CA LYS A 491 -11.83 -36.43 -8.82
C LYS A 491 -12.71 -36.90 -9.96
N GLU A 492 -12.62 -38.18 -10.32
CA GLU A 492 -13.39 -38.80 -11.39
C GLU A 492 -14.89 -38.77 -11.06
N ARG A 493 -15.24 -39.17 -9.86
CA ARG A 493 -16.64 -39.18 -9.41
C ARG A 493 -17.25 -37.78 -9.37
N LEU A 494 -16.49 -36.77 -8.91
CA LEU A 494 -16.94 -35.37 -8.93
C LEU A 494 -17.12 -34.86 -10.37
N TYR A 495 -16.23 -35.24 -11.28
CA TYR A 495 -16.32 -34.82 -12.67
C TYR A 495 -17.57 -35.36 -13.35
N GLU A 496 -17.86 -36.66 -13.15
CA GLU A 496 -19.08 -37.32 -13.67
C GLU A 496 -20.36 -36.69 -13.12
N GLU A 497 -20.39 -36.43 -11.81
CA GLU A 497 -21.55 -35.88 -11.16
C GLU A 497 -21.81 -34.42 -11.58
N VAL A 498 -20.76 -33.60 -11.67
CA VAL A 498 -20.88 -32.23 -12.20
C VAL A 498 -21.34 -32.26 -13.64
N ARG A 499 -20.83 -33.20 -14.48
CA ARG A 499 -21.28 -33.34 -15.87
C ARG A 499 -22.76 -33.63 -15.95
N ARG A 500 -23.27 -34.55 -15.11
CA ARG A 500 -24.70 -34.88 -15.03
C ARG A 500 -25.53 -33.65 -14.63
N GLN A 501 -25.11 -32.92 -13.61
CA GLN A 501 -25.79 -31.71 -13.12
C GLN A 501 -25.79 -30.60 -14.18
N VAL A 502 -24.71 -30.37 -14.89
CA VAL A 502 -24.59 -29.36 -15.93
C VAL A 502 -25.44 -29.75 -17.16
N SER A 503 -25.50 -31.05 -17.52
CA SER A 503 -26.34 -31.52 -18.62
C SER A 503 -27.85 -31.33 -18.35
N VAL A 504 -28.28 -31.40 -17.08
CA VAL A 504 -29.68 -31.20 -16.69
C VAL A 504 -30.01 -29.70 -16.54
N ASN A 505 -29.15 -28.95 -15.87
CA ASN A 505 -29.44 -27.58 -15.44
C ASN A 505 -28.74 -26.51 -16.30
N GLY A 506 -27.95 -26.90 -17.31
CA GLY A 506 -27.16 -26.01 -18.17
C GLY A 506 -25.94 -25.40 -17.47
N LYS A 507 -25.90 -25.36 -16.14
CA LYS A 507 -24.80 -24.81 -15.34
C LYS A 507 -24.83 -25.35 -13.93
N LEU A 508 -23.67 -25.33 -13.24
CA LEU A 508 -23.55 -25.50 -11.79
C LEU A 508 -22.93 -24.23 -11.17
N VAL A 509 -23.65 -23.61 -10.25
CA VAL A 509 -23.24 -22.36 -9.58
C VAL A 509 -22.56 -22.69 -8.25
N ILE A 510 -21.35 -22.19 -8.07
CA ILE A 510 -20.64 -22.22 -6.77
C ILE A 510 -20.65 -20.80 -6.22
N ASP A 511 -21.50 -20.56 -5.23
CA ASP A 511 -21.83 -19.24 -4.72
C ASP A 511 -20.60 -18.44 -4.31
N GLY A 512 -20.52 -17.19 -4.74
CA GLY A 512 -19.42 -16.28 -4.49
C GLY A 512 -18.06 -16.68 -5.08
N TYR A 513 -18.01 -17.82 -5.85
CA TYR A 513 -16.73 -18.33 -6.34
C TYR A 513 -16.63 -18.44 -7.86
N CYS A 514 -17.48 -19.25 -8.53
CA CYS A 514 -17.46 -19.49 -9.99
C CYS A 514 -18.75 -20.14 -10.45
N ILE A 515 -18.93 -20.23 -11.78
CA ILE A 515 -19.90 -21.14 -12.38
C ILE A 515 -19.15 -22.21 -13.18
N ILE A 516 -19.79 -23.39 -13.34
CA ILE A 516 -19.30 -24.45 -14.22
C ILE A 516 -20.33 -24.62 -15.32
N VAL A 517 -19.88 -24.52 -16.57
CA VAL A 517 -20.72 -24.58 -17.79
C VAL A 517 -20.06 -25.45 -18.84
N GLU A 518 -20.83 -25.97 -19.78
CA GLU A 518 -20.30 -26.62 -20.97
C GLU A 518 -20.00 -25.58 -22.05
N HIS A 519 -18.77 -25.62 -22.59
CA HIS A 519 -18.35 -24.77 -23.69
C HIS A 519 -17.38 -25.53 -24.58
N GLY A 520 -17.69 -25.61 -25.88
CA GLY A 520 -16.88 -26.37 -26.83
C GLY A 520 -16.78 -27.86 -26.53
N GLY A 521 -17.83 -28.47 -25.94
CA GLY A 521 -17.89 -29.89 -25.59
C GLY A 521 -17.07 -30.25 -24.34
N LYS A 522 -16.56 -29.25 -23.59
CA LYS A 522 -15.83 -29.42 -22.32
C LYS A 522 -16.50 -28.69 -21.19
N LEU A 523 -16.36 -29.24 -19.97
CA LEU A 523 -16.81 -28.58 -18.76
C LEU A 523 -15.75 -27.54 -18.33
N MET A 524 -16.17 -26.28 -18.31
CA MET A 524 -15.30 -25.15 -18.00
C MET A 524 -15.70 -24.49 -16.69
N VAL A 525 -14.70 -24.23 -15.85
CA VAL A 525 -14.84 -23.41 -14.64
C VAL A 525 -14.62 -21.96 -15.02
N VAL A 526 -15.65 -21.15 -14.92
CA VAL A 526 -15.65 -19.73 -15.25
C VAL A 526 -15.65 -18.92 -13.96
N LYS A 527 -14.57 -18.20 -13.73
CA LYS A 527 -14.35 -17.42 -12.52
C LYS A 527 -14.16 -15.94 -12.85
N PRO A 528 -15.00 -15.02 -12.34
CA PRO A 528 -14.82 -13.59 -12.54
C PRO A 528 -13.46 -13.09 -12.03
N ASP A 529 -12.81 -12.23 -12.81
CA ASP A 529 -11.57 -11.52 -12.41
C ASP A 529 -11.85 -10.04 -12.08
N PRO A 530 -12.14 -9.73 -10.81
CA PRO A 530 -12.47 -8.38 -10.39
C PRO A 530 -11.29 -7.40 -10.57
N TYR A 531 -10.07 -7.89 -10.60
CA TYR A 531 -8.89 -7.03 -10.76
C TYR A 531 -8.76 -6.52 -12.18
N THR A 532 -8.99 -7.39 -13.16
CA THR A 532 -9.02 -6.98 -14.56
C THR A 532 -10.19 -6.03 -14.80
N TYR A 533 -11.35 -6.27 -14.18
CA TYR A 533 -12.51 -5.38 -14.28
C TYR A 533 -12.19 -3.97 -13.76
N VAL A 534 -11.65 -3.85 -12.53
CA VAL A 534 -11.27 -2.56 -11.92
C VAL A 534 -10.26 -1.80 -12.78
N GLN A 535 -9.27 -2.49 -13.32
CA GLN A 535 -8.24 -1.89 -14.16
C GLN A 535 -8.79 -1.41 -15.52
N ALA A 536 -9.61 -2.23 -16.15
CA ALA A 536 -10.18 -1.95 -17.45
C ALA A 536 -11.28 -0.88 -17.39
N SER A 537 -12.24 -1.00 -16.47
CA SER A 537 -13.28 0.01 -16.25
C SER A 537 -12.70 1.34 -15.78
N GLY A 538 -11.62 1.29 -14.97
CA GLY A 538 -10.87 2.46 -14.55
C GLY A 538 -10.27 3.30 -15.69
N ARG A 539 -10.26 2.82 -16.93
CA ARG A 539 -9.86 3.61 -18.11
C ARG A 539 -10.82 4.73 -18.41
N ALA A 540 -12.12 4.55 -18.13
CA ALA A 540 -13.12 5.59 -18.32
C ALA A 540 -13.08 6.71 -17.26
N SER A 541 -12.42 6.49 -16.12
CA SER A 541 -12.28 7.46 -15.04
C SER A 541 -10.80 7.70 -14.73
N ARG A 542 -10.29 8.84 -15.15
CA ARG A 542 -8.89 9.24 -15.02
C ARG A 542 -8.76 10.60 -14.36
N LEU A 543 -7.58 10.90 -13.85
CA LEU A 543 -7.26 12.23 -13.39
C LEU A 543 -7.04 13.16 -14.60
N PHE A 544 -7.79 14.24 -14.59
CA PHE A 544 -7.67 15.34 -15.53
C PHE A 544 -7.73 16.66 -14.75
N ASN A 545 -6.71 17.49 -14.87
CA ASN A 545 -6.59 18.78 -14.15
C ASN A 545 -6.81 18.66 -12.62
N GLY A 546 -6.31 17.60 -11.99
CA GLY A 546 -6.42 17.40 -10.53
C GLY A 546 -7.74 16.77 -10.05
N TYR A 547 -8.72 16.58 -10.93
CA TYR A 547 -10.02 15.96 -10.63
C TYR A 547 -10.16 14.61 -11.34
N LYS A 548 -10.96 13.72 -10.78
CA LYS A 548 -11.25 12.45 -11.42
C LYS A 548 -12.44 12.59 -12.36
N THR A 549 -12.22 12.28 -13.65
CA THR A 549 -13.29 12.31 -14.64
C THR A 549 -14.36 11.26 -14.31
N PHE A 550 -15.62 11.59 -14.59
CA PHE A 550 -16.71 10.62 -14.50
C PHE A 550 -16.65 9.68 -15.71
N GLY A 551 -16.86 8.40 -15.51
CA GLY A 551 -16.83 7.37 -16.54
C GLY A 551 -18.03 6.43 -16.45
N LEU A 552 -18.32 5.78 -17.56
CA LEU A 552 -19.39 4.78 -17.68
C LEU A 552 -18.77 3.41 -17.94
N SER A 553 -19.20 2.39 -17.20
CA SER A 553 -18.78 1.00 -17.38
C SER A 553 -20.01 0.11 -17.51
N ILE A 554 -20.16 -0.58 -18.63
CA ILE A 554 -21.34 -1.40 -18.92
C ILE A 554 -20.88 -2.83 -19.19
N VAL A 555 -21.53 -3.77 -18.53
CA VAL A 555 -21.29 -5.20 -18.68
C VAL A 555 -22.48 -5.87 -19.37
N PHE A 556 -22.25 -6.49 -20.50
CA PHE A 556 -23.20 -7.42 -21.14
C PHE A 556 -22.78 -8.85 -20.81
N GLU A 557 -23.64 -9.60 -20.11
CA GLU A 557 -23.30 -10.95 -19.65
C GLU A 557 -24.51 -11.90 -19.85
N LYS A 558 -24.20 -13.14 -20.15
CA LYS A 558 -25.22 -14.19 -20.31
C LYS A 558 -25.75 -14.73 -19.00
N TYR A 559 -24.82 -14.81 -18.00
CA TYR A 559 -25.09 -15.44 -16.71
C TYR A 559 -25.13 -14.40 -15.59
N LYS A 560 -26.31 -14.15 -15.03
CA LYS A 560 -26.49 -13.21 -13.91
C LYS A 560 -25.59 -13.56 -12.73
N GLU A 561 -25.39 -14.83 -12.46
CA GLU A 561 -24.59 -15.32 -11.34
C GLU A 561 -23.13 -14.89 -11.45
N LEU A 562 -22.59 -14.70 -12.65
CA LEU A 562 -21.24 -14.16 -12.83
C LEU A 562 -21.19 -12.68 -12.45
N ILE A 563 -22.24 -11.92 -12.71
CA ILE A 563 -22.36 -10.52 -12.28
C ILE A 563 -22.42 -10.45 -10.76
N ASP A 564 -23.26 -11.28 -10.12
CA ASP A 564 -23.42 -11.33 -8.66
C ASP A 564 -22.12 -11.73 -7.97
N ILE A 565 -21.38 -12.72 -8.50
CA ILE A 565 -20.06 -13.12 -8.01
C ILE A 565 -19.04 -11.99 -8.18
N LEU A 566 -19.06 -11.29 -9.32
CA LEU A 566 -18.18 -10.16 -9.57
C LEU A 566 -18.47 -9.03 -8.58
N GLU A 567 -19.74 -8.68 -8.39
CA GLU A 567 -20.20 -7.66 -7.46
C GLU A 567 -19.78 -7.97 -6.01
N TYR A 568 -20.04 -9.19 -5.55
CA TYR A 568 -19.64 -9.66 -4.22
C TYR A 568 -18.12 -9.51 -3.98
N ARG A 569 -17.32 -9.78 -5.00
CA ARG A 569 -15.87 -9.63 -4.94
C ARG A 569 -15.43 -8.18 -5.00
N LEU A 570 -16.08 -7.36 -5.83
CA LEU A 570 -15.78 -5.94 -5.98
C LEU A 570 -16.07 -5.18 -4.69
N LYS A 571 -17.19 -5.43 -4.01
CA LYS A 571 -17.53 -4.84 -2.71
C LYS A 571 -16.45 -5.09 -1.63
N ARG A 572 -15.70 -6.18 -1.76
CA ARG A 572 -14.57 -6.50 -0.86
C ARG A 572 -13.24 -5.90 -1.29
N LEU A 573 -13.13 -5.50 -2.55
CA LEU A 573 -11.88 -5.04 -3.13
C LEU A 573 -11.80 -3.52 -3.23
N VAL A 574 -12.90 -2.87 -3.60
CA VAL A 574 -12.97 -1.45 -3.88
C VAL A 574 -14.24 -0.85 -3.26
N ASN A 575 -14.33 0.47 -3.25
CA ASN A 575 -15.59 1.14 -2.91
C ASN A 575 -16.56 0.98 -4.08
N PHE A 576 -17.33 -0.10 -4.06
CA PHE A 576 -18.23 -0.48 -5.15
C PHE A 576 -19.69 -0.37 -4.69
N ASN A 577 -20.47 0.44 -5.38
CA ASN A 577 -21.86 0.71 -5.01
C ASN A 577 -22.87 -0.37 -5.50
N GLY A 578 -22.39 -1.30 -6.31
CA GLY A 578 -23.20 -2.33 -6.96
C GLY A 578 -23.36 -2.06 -8.46
N PHE A 579 -23.76 -3.08 -9.19
CA PHE A 579 -24.20 -2.94 -10.57
C PHE A 579 -25.66 -2.52 -10.60
N ARG A 580 -26.01 -1.55 -11.46
CA ARG A 580 -27.39 -1.20 -11.77
C ARG A 580 -27.77 -1.77 -13.14
N GLU A 581 -29.01 -2.09 -13.30
CA GLU A 581 -29.52 -2.51 -14.62
C GLU A 581 -29.45 -1.36 -15.61
N LEU A 582 -29.11 -1.67 -16.85
CA LEU A 582 -28.97 -0.69 -17.92
C LEU A 582 -30.35 -0.13 -18.29
N ASP A 583 -30.56 1.15 -18.02
CA ASP A 583 -31.71 1.91 -18.50
C ASP A 583 -31.21 3.02 -19.44
N MET A 584 -31.68 3.01 -20.67
CA MET A 584 -31.26 3.95 -21.71
C MET A 584 -31.60 5.41 -21.36
N LYS A 585 -32.65 5.66 -20.56
CA LYS A 585 -32.99 7.00 -20.07
C LYS A 585 -31.92 7.55 -19.13
N ASN A 586 -31.32 6.70 -18.30
CA ASN A 586 -30.27 7.10 -17.38
C ASN A 586 -28.91 7.34 -18.07
N ILE A 587 -28.73 6.84 -19.30
CA ILE A 587 -27.46 7.02 -20.05
C ILE A 587 -27.26 8.48 -20.44
N GLU A 588 -28.29 9.20 -20.82
CA GLU A 588 -28.19 10.62 -21.19
C GLU A 588 -27.66 11.46 -20.01
N GLU A 589 -28.17 11.21 -18.80
CA GLU A 589 -27.65 11.87 -17.60
C GLU A 589 -26.18 11.53 -17.34
N CYS A 590 -25.80 10.25 -17.51
CA CYS A 590 -24.41 9.84 -17.40
C CYS A 590 -23.51 10.51 -18.44
N ILE A 591 -23.98 10.70 -19.66
CA ILE A 591 -23.23 11.38 -20.73
C ILE A 591 -23.03 12.86 -20.40
N CYS A 592 -24.05 13.54 -19.87
CA CYS A 592 -23.90 14.93 -19.39
C CYS A 592 -22.80 15.01 -18.32
N LYS A 593 -22.83 14.14 -17.31
CA LYS A 593 -21.78 14.07 -16.28
C LYS A 593 -20.38 13.75 -16.85
N ILE A 594 -20.30 12.89 -17.86
CA ILE A 594 -19.06 12.58 -18.58
C ILE A 594 -18.49 13.85 -19.22
N VAL A 595 -19.30 14.63 -19.92
CA VAL A 595 -18.88 15.87 -20.59
C VAL A 595 -18.46 16.91 -19.56
N GLU A 596 -19.29 17.18 -18.56
CA GLU A 596 -19.03 18.15 -17.51
C GLU A 596 -17.70 17.87 -16.78
N SER A 597 -17.43 16.61 -16.46
CA SER A 597 -16.20 16.22 -15.76
C SER A 597 -14.91 16.44 -16.57
N ARG A 598 -15.02 16.70 -17.89
CA ARG A 598 -13.90 16.89 -18.81
C ARG A 598 -13.76 18.35 -19.29
N ILE A 599 -14.63 19.26 -18.86
CA ILE A 599 -14.51 20.67 -19.15
C ILE A 599 -13.34 21.24 -18.34
N HIS A 600 -12.54 22.12 -18.96
CA HIS A 600 -11.45 22.82 -18.30
C HIS A 600 -11.97 23.66 -17.13
N ARG A 601 -11.65 23.25 -15.90
CA ARG A 601 -11.76 24.12 -14.72
C ARG A 601 -10.49 24.95 -14.62
N ASN A 602 -10.63 26.24 -14.24
CA ASN A 602 -9.49 27.16 -14.15
C ASN A 602 -8.42 26.67 -13.16
N SER A 603 -7.17 27.00 -13.44
CA SER A 603 -5.98 26.54 -12.68
C SER A 603 -5.97 26.95 -11.19
N SER A 604 -6.83 27.90 -10.75
CA SER A 604 -7.04 28.27 -9.34
C SER A 604 -7.67 27.13 -8.51
N ASP A 605 -8.44 26.22 -9.15
CA ASP A 605 -9.13 25.11 -8.49
C ASP A 605 -8.29 23.83 -8.40
N ILE A 606 -7.08 23.81 -8.95
CA ILE A 606 -6.20 22.62 -9.07
C ILE A 606 -5.67 22.11 -7.73
N ARG A 607 -5.87 22.84 -6.62
CA ARG A 607 -5.54 22.32 -5.28
C ARG A 607 -6.50 21.23 -4.79
N GLY A 608 -7.44 20.82 -5.65
CA GLY A 608 -8.55 19.97 -5.35
C GLY A 608 -8.21 18.50 -5.14
N GLY A 609 -8.75 17.95 -4.12
CA GLY A 609 -9.13 16.55 -3.98
C GLY A 609 -8.08 15.61 -3.42
N ILE A 610 -6.79 15.72 -3.70
CA ILE A 610 -5.77 14.79 -3.20
C ILE A 610 -4.85 15.52 -2.24
N SER A 611 -4.83 15.07 -0.98
CA SER A 611 -3.92 15.56 0.06
C SER A 611 -3.21 14.38 0.72
N THR A 612 -2.12 14.65 1.41
CA THR A 612 -1.40 13.65 2.20
C THR A 612 -1.70 13.80 3.67
N ALA A 613 -1.84 12.68 4.38
CA ALA A 613 -2.16 12.69 5.80
C ALA A 613 -1.36 11.64 6.59
N LEU A 614 -0.91 12.03 7.78
CA LEU A 614 -0.40 11.10 8.78
C LEU A 614 -1.52 10.85 9.80
N ILE A 615 -1.85 9.58 10.04
CA ILE A 615 -2.83 9.15 11.03
C ILE A 615 -2.07 8.41 12.13
N VAL A 616 -2.08 8.97 13.34
CA VAL A 616 -1.37 8.44 14.50
C VAL A 616 -2.38 7.84 15.46
N VAL A 617 -2.28 6.55 15.73
CA VAL A 617 -3.10 5.82 16.70
C VAL A 617 -2.25 5.32 17.86
N GLU A 618 -2.85 4.75 18.91
CA GLU A 618 -2.11 4.23 20.05
C GLU A 618 -1.49 2.87 19.79
N SER A 619 -2.23 1.96 19.13
CA SER A 619 -1.80 0.58 19.00
C SER A 619 -1.50 0.16 17.56
N PRO A 620 -0.47 -0.70 17.33
CA PRO A 620 -0.15 -1.23 16.00
C PRO A 620 -1.29 -2.04 15.38
N THR A 621 -2.10 -2.68 16.22
CA THR A 621 -3.26 -3.45 15.77
C THR A 621 -4.32 -2.52 15.19
N LYS A 622 -4.62 -1.41 15.85
CA LYS A 622 -5.53 -0.37 15.32
C LYS A 622 -5.01 0.21 14.02
N ALA A 623 -3.71 0.57 13.96
CA ALA A 623 -3.09 1.08 12.74
C ALA A 623 -3.27 0.14 11.56
N LYS A 624 -3.00 -1.15 11.75
CA LYS A 624 -3.19 -2.18 10.73
C LYS A 624 -4.65 -2.33 10.32
N THR A 625 -5.57 -2.34 11.29
CA THR A 625 -7.02 -2.50 11.05
C THR A 625 -7.55 -1.33 10.23
N ILE A 626 -7.26 -0.09 10.62
CA ILE A 626 -7.70 1.11 9.90
C ILE A 626 -7.14 1.13 8.48
N ALA A 627 -5.84 0.90 8.31
CA ALA A 627 -5.25 0.87 6.99
C ALA A 627 -5.84 -0.23 6.09
N SER A 628 -6.22 -1.37 6.68
CA SER A 628 -6.79 -2.52 5.95
C SER A 628 -8.26 -2.35 5.56
N MET A 629 -8.98 -1.38 6.14
CA MET A 629 -10.35 -1.03 5.74
C MET A 629 -10.43 -0.52 4.30
N PHE A 630 -9.32 0.01 3.80
CA PHE A 630 -9.21 0.63 2.48
C PHE A 630 -8.40 -0.21 1.48
N GLY A 631 -8.27 -1.53 1.71
CA GLY A 631 -7.54 -2.46 0.89
C GLY A 631 -6.30 -3.03 1.58
N LYS A 632 -5.42 -3.65 0.82
CA LYS A 632 -4.15 -4.15 1.33
C LYS A 632 -3.12 -3.02 1.35
N PRO A 633 -2.80 -2.42 2.53
CA PRO A 633 -1.90 -1.28 2.60
C PRO A 633 -0.47 -1.70 2.23
N ALA A 634 0.29 -0.76 1.69
CA ALA A 634 1.73 -0.87 1.61
C ALA A 634 2.35 -0.65 3.00
N LYS A 635 3.60 -1.07 3.17
CA LYS A 635 4.30 -0.93 4.45
C LYS A 635 5.63 -0.23 4.25
N ARG A 636 5.92 0.70 5.14
CA ARG A 636 7.27 1.22 5.39
C ARG A 636 7.71 0.71 6.75
N ILE A 637 8.94 0.24 6.84
CA ILE A 637 9.49 -0.33 8.07
C ILE A 637 10.68 0.51 8.49
N PHE A 638 10.56 1.12 9.66
CA PHE A 638 11.59 1.90 10.30
C PHE A 638 11.98 1.19 11.61
N ASN A 639 12.93 0.29 11.55
CA ASN A 639 13.31 -0.55 12.69
C ASN A 639 12.09 -1.22 13.35
N ASP A 640 11.62 -0.66 14.47
CA ASP A 640 10.51 -1.19 15.26
C ASP A 640 9.14 -0.60 14.89
N VAL A 641 9.13 0.43 14.06
CA VAL A 641 7.90 1.15 13.69
C VAL A 641 7.44 0.75 12.28
N ILE A 642 6.21 0.28 12.19
CA ILE A 642 5.57 -0.02 10.91
C ILE A 642 4.60 1.11 10.56
N VAL A 643 4.77 1.67 9.38
CA VAL A 643 3.87 2.66 8.78
C VAL A 643 3.11 2.00 7.64
N TYR A 644 1.80 2.08 7.69
CA TYR A 644 0.92 1.56 6.64
C TYR A 644 0.50 2.70 5.72
N GLU A 645 0.78 2.57 4.43
CA GLU A 645 0.35 3.52 3.41
C GLU A 645 -0.91 3.01 2.72
N THR A 646 -1.96 3.85 2.67
CA THR A 646 -3.25 3.49 2.08
C THR A 646 -3.94 4.71 1.48
N ILE A 647 -4.96 4.50 0.66
CA ILE A 647 -5.79 5.57 0.09
C ILE A 647 -7.10 5.62 0.87
N VAL A 648 -7.41 6.77 1.44
CA VAL A 648 -8.64 7.01 2.21
C VAL A 648 -9.53 7.99 1.44
N PRO A 649 -10.56 7.51 0.71
CA PRO A 649 -11.53 8.36 0.06
C PRO A 649 -12.48 8.95 1.11
N ILE A 650 -12.49 10.28 1.21
CA ILE A 650 -13.37 11.01 2.15
C ILE A 650 -14.75 11.22 1.52
N ASP A 651 -14.75 11.61 0.25
CA ASP A 651 -15.93 11.75 -0.61
C ASP A 651 -15.54 11.56 -2.09
N MET A 652 -16.43 11.90 -3.01
CA MET A 652 -16.18 11.79 -4.45
C MET A 652 -14.99 12.62 -4.91
N ASP A 653 -14.77 13.79 -4.29
CA ASP A 653 -13.77 14.78 -4.72
C ASP A 653 -12.51 14.82 -3.84
N ARG A 654 -12.56 14.27 -2.62
CA ARG A 654 -11.45 14.36 -1.65
C ARG A 654 -10.92 13.01 -1.24
N VAL A 655 -9.61 12.86 -1.34
CA VAL A 655 -8.87 11.64 -1.01
C VAL A 655 -7.64 11.98 -0.19
N TYR A 656 -7.39 11.26 0.89
CA TYR A 656 -6.10 11.26 1.56
C TYR A 656 -5.25 10.07 1.13
N ILE A 657 -4.00 10.36 0.74
CA ILE A 657 -2.94 9.36 0.77
C ILE A 657 -2.47 9.32 2.21
N ALA A 658 -2.93 8.31 2.93
CA ALA A 658 -2.78 8.24 4.36
C ALA A 658 -1.63 7.30 4.77
N MET A 659 -0.78 7.80 5.66
CA MET A 659 0.19 7.00 6.41
C MET A 659 -0.38 6.75 7.79
N VAL A 660 -0.59 5.50 8.14
CA VAL A 660 -1.17 5.09 9.42
C VAL A 660 -0.11 4.39 10.26
N THR A 661 0.16 4.91 11.44
CA THR A 661 1.14 4.35 12.37
C THR A 661 0.69 4.47 13.81
N ALA A 662 1.44 3.90 14.74
CA ALA A 662 1.10 3.88 16.15
C ALA A 662 2.22 4.48 17.02
N THR A 663 1.80 5.11 18.14
CA THR A 663 2.71 5.60 19.18
C THR A 663 3.23 4.49 20.08
N LEU A 664 2.62 3.32 20.10
CA LEU A 664 2.86 2.20 21.01
C LEU A 664 2.49 2.52 22.48
N GLY A 665 1.45 3.32 22.69
CA GLY A 665 1.02 3.87 23.95
C GLY A 665 1.56 5.28 24.20
N HIS A 666 1.78 5.66 25.47
CA HIS A 666 2.45 6.91 25.79
C HIS A 666 3.90 6.90 25.30
N MET A 667 4.32 7.97 24.62
CA MET A 667 5.72 8.15 24.19
C MET A 667 6.57 8.75 25.30
N VAL A 668 5.97 9.53 26.17
CA VAL A 668 6.66 10.24 27.27
C VAL A 668 5.94 9.99 28.59
N ASP A 669 6.67 10.02 29.68
CA ASP A 669 6.14 10.00 31.04
C ASP A 669 6.96 10.93 31.93
N LEU A 670 6.43 11.27 33.11
CA LEU A 670 7.11 12.11 34.10
C LEU A 670 8.46 11.52 34.47
N VAL A 671 9.50 12.35 34.55
CA VAL A 671 10.82 11.94 35.03
C VAL A 671 10.77 11.58 36.51
N THR A 672 11.76 10.82 37.00
CA THR A 672 11.83 10.41 38.41
C THR A 672 12.95 11.09 39.16
N ASP A 673 13.89 11.67 38.46
CA ASP A 673 15.18 12.20 38.96
C ASP A 673 15.25 13.74 39.04
N GLU A 674 14.13 14.43 38.78
CA GLU A 674 14.07 15.89 38.77
C GLU A 674 12.77 16.40 39.39
N GLY A 675 12.90 17.44 40.26
CA GLY A 675 11.78 17.98 41.01
C GLY A 675 11.20 16.96 42.01
N PHE A 676 9.96 17.18 42.46
CA PHE A 676 9.26 16.19 43.26
C PHE A 676 8.47 15.23 42.33
N HIS A 677 9.02 14.03 42.14
CA HIS A 677 8.53 13.00 41.24
C HIS A 677 8.20 13.50 39.83
N GLY A 678 9.11 14.32 39.29
CA GLY A 678 8.97 14.82 37.90
C GLY A 678 8.20 16.13 37.79
N VAL A 679 7.94 16.82 38.85
CA VAL A 679 7.26 18.12 38.87
C VAL A 679 8.13 19.18 39.54
N LYS A 680 8.45 20.25 38.85
CA LYS A 680 9.09 21.45 39.40
C LYS A 680 8.07 22.47 39.85
N THR A 681 8.39 23.23 40.87
CA THR A 681 7.60 24.39 41.30
C THR A 681 8.41 25.65 41.00
N GLU A 682 7.92 26.46 40.07
CA GLU A 682 8.52 27.73 39.68
C GLU A 682 7.46 28.84 39.75
N GLN A 683 7.74 29.89 40.50
CA GLN A 683 6.85 31.03 40.66
C GLN A 683 5.40 30.65 41.01
N GLY A 684 5.20 29.64 41.86
CA GLY A 684 3.89 29.13 42.28
C GLY A 684 3.19 28.26 41.24
N ARG A 685 3.81 27.91 40.12
CA ARG A 685 3.27 27.02 39.10
C ARG A 685 3.93 25.66 39.22
N TYR A 686 3.13 24.61 38.99
CA TYR A 686 3.63 23.23 38.91
C TYR A 686 3.93 22.90 37.44
N ILE A 687 5.19 22.63 37.12
CA ILE A 687 5.67 22.32 35.78
C ILE A 687 6.04 20.84 35.74
N PRO A 688 5.18 19.99 35.17
CA PRO A 688 5.50 18.58 34.97
C PRO A 688 6.54 18.42 33.86
N ILE A 689 7.56 17.59 34.13
CA ILE A 689 8.67 17.33 33.22
C ILE A 689 8.56 15.92 32.71
N TYR A 690 8.46 15.80 31.39
CA TYR A 690 8.35 14.54 30.69
C TYR A 690 9.63 14.19 29.96
N ASP A 691 9.90 12.89 29.84
CA ASP A 691 10.94 12.36 28.97
C ASP A 691 10.48 11.07 28.31
N PHE A 692 11.23 10.61 27.30
CA PHE A 692 10.90 9.43 26.53
C PHE A 692 10.93 8.16 27.38
N ILE A 693 9.93 7.29 27.16
CA ILE A 693 9.81 6.01 27.85
C ILE A 693 10.78 5.02 27.21
N ALA A 694 11.55 4.33 28.05
CA ALA A 694 12.40 3.22 27.66
C ALA A 694 11.90 1.90 28.28
N ARG A 695 12.01 0.80 27.55
CA ARG A 695 11.59 -0.53 27.98
C ARG A 695 12.62 -1.59 27.61
N CYS A 696 13.12 -2.30 28.60
CA CYS A 696 14.00 -3.43 28.35
C CYS A 696 13.25 -4.60 27.71
N ARG A 697 13.77 -5.13 26.60
CA ARG A 697 13.15 -6.27 25.92
C ARG A 697 13.45 -7.62 26.57
N ASN A 698 14.47 -7.66 27.43
CA ASN A 698 14.86 -8.89 28.14
C ASN A 698 14.03 -9.09 29.42
N CYS A 699 14.04 -8.11 30.33
CA CYS A 699 13.36 -8.23 31.63
C CYS A 699 12.01 -7.52 31.68
N GLY A 700 11.63 -6.73 30.64
CA GLY A 700 10.38 -5.96 30.60
C GLY A 700 10.37 -4.70 31.49
N TYR A 701 11.48 -4.38 32.19
CA TYR A 701 11.57 -3.20 33.04
C TYR A 701 11.38 -1.91 32.22
N GLN A 702 10.51 -1.03 32.71
CA GLN A 702 10.21 0.25 32.07
C GLN A 702 10.75 1.39 32.93
N HIS A 703 11.44 2.31 32.31
CA HIS A 703 11.97 3.53 32.92
C HIS A 703 11.79 4.74 32.02
N VAL A 704 12.04 5.92 32.53
CA VAL A 704 11.95 7.17 31.80
C VAL A 704 13.36 7.75 31.64
N GLY A 705 13.68 8.26 30.45
CA GLY A 705 15.01 8.75 30.11
C GLY A 705 15.82 7.83 29.22
N VAL A 706 16.94 8.33 28.72
CA VAL A 706 17.81 7.60 27.78
C VAL A 706 19.00 7.00 28.57
N TYR A 707 19.12 5.70 28.54
CA TYR A 707 20.19 4.93 29.16
C TYR A 707 20.80 3.98 28.15
N ASP A 708 22.10 3.78 28.20
CA ASP A 708 22.82 2.86 27.31
C ASP A 708 22.54 1.40 27.64
N SER A 709 22.19 1.09 28.88
CA SER A 709 21.84 -0.26 29.35
C SER A 709 20.68 -0.23 30.34
N CYS A 710 19.96 -1.36 30.43
CA CYS A 710 18.88 -1.49 31.39
C CYS A 710 19.37 -1.36 32.85
N PRO A 711 18.83 -0.43 33.64
CA PRO A 711 19.24 -0.25 35.04
C PRO A 711 19.00 -1.48 35.93
N TYR A 712 18.07 -2.35 35.52
CA TYR A 712 17.69 -3.54 36.30
C TYR A 712 18.48 -4.79 35.95
N CYS A 713 18.73 -5.07 34.66
CA CYS A 713 19.38 -6.30 34.22
C CYS A 713 20.64 -6.10 33.38
N GLY A 714 21.12 -4.86 33.18
CA GLY A 714 22.33 -4.55 32.41
C GLY A 714 22.23 -4.79 30.89
N SER A 715 21.08 -5.24 30.38
CA SER A 715 20.91 -5.55 28.95
C SER A 715 20.96 -4.29 28.09
N LEU A 716 21.67 -4.37 26.95
CA LEU A 716 21.70 -3.32 25.92
C LEU A 716 20.44 -3.33 25.02
N ASN A 717 19.58 -4.36 25.14
CA ASN A 717 18.40 -4.52 24.28
C ASN A 717 17.21 -3.71 24.83
N ILE A 718 17.29 -2.39 24.67
CA ILE A 718 16.29 -1.45 25.16
C ILE A 718 15.53 -0.87 23.96
N PHE A 719 14.22 -0.84 24.05
CA PHE A 719 13.35 -0.05 23.17
C PHE A 719 13.16 1.33 23.80
N VAL A 720 13.42 2.40 23.06
CA VAL A 720 13.17 3.78 23.50
C VAL A 720 12.14 4.42 22.58
N SER A 721 11.10 5.01 23.14
CA SER A 721 10.00 5.64 22.38
C SER A 721 10.44 6.85 21.55
N SER A 722 11.62 7.42 21.81
CA SER A 722 12.25 8.42 20.94
C SER A 722 12.47 7.92 19.52
N SER A 723 12.61 6.59 19.31
CA SER A 723 12.66 5.98 17.98
C SER A 723 11.35 6.17 17.22
N VAL A 724 10.21 6.06 17.90
CA VAL A 724 8.87 6.35 17.35
C VAL A 724 8.73 7.83 17.01
N TYR A 725 9.14 8.70 17.94
CA TYR A 725 9.13 10.15 17.72
C TYR A 725 9.95 10.55 16.49
N ASN A 726 11.13 9.98 16.29
CA ASN A 726 11.96 10.26 15.12
C ASN A 726 11.29 9.85 13.81
N VAL A 727 10.55 8.75 13.82
CA VAL A 727 9.73 8.34 12.65
C VAL A 727 8.57 9.31 12.42
N LEU A 728 7.84 9.66 13.49
CA LEU A 728 6.72 10.61 13.39
C LEU A 728 7.20 11.99 12.90
N LYS A 729 8.35 12.48 13.39
CA LYS A 729 8.98 13.72 12.94
C LYS A 729 9.28 13.69 11.44
N LYS A 730 9.89 12.61 10.93
CA LYS A 730 10.14 12.44 9.51
C LYS A 730 8.84 12.47 8.70
N LEU A 731 7.83 11.73 9.13
CA LEU A 731 6.53 11.67 8.45
C LEU A 731 5.80 13.02 8.49
N ALA A 732 5.90 13.76 9.60
CA ALA A 732 5.29 15.08 9.74
C ALA A 732 5.79 16.08 8.69
N LEU A 733 7.08 16.02 8.32
CA LEU A 733 7.66 16.84 7.26
C LEU A 733 7.19 16.44 5.85
N GLU A 734 6.78 15.18 5.68
CA GLU A 734 6.36 14.66 4.38
C GLU A 734 4.91 15.05 4.04
N VAL A 735 4.00 15.18 5.02
CA VAL A 735 2.56 15.27 4.84
C VAL A 735 1.98 16.68 4.95
N ASP A 736 0.77 16.87 4.39
CA ASP A 736 0.03 18.12 4.50
C ASP A 736 -0.69 18.28 5.84
N LYS A 737 -1.22 17.16 6.40
CA LYS A 737 -2.03 17.16 7.62
C LYS A 737 -1.66 15.97 8.52
N ILE A 738 -1.84 16.15 9.83
CA ILE A 738 -1.67 15.10 10.83
C ILE A 738 -2.98 14.94 11.59
N PHE A 739 -3.48 13.72 11.68
CA PHE A 739 -4.66 13.36 12.49
C PHE A 739 -4.26 12.41 13.60
N ILE A 740 -4.50 12.81 14.84
CA ILE A 740 -4.22 11.99 16.00
C ILE A 740 -5.52 11.30 16.42
N ALA A 741 -5.51 9.98 16.35
CA ALA A 741 -6.65 9.08 16.52
C ALA A 741 -6.46 8.16 17.74
N SER A 742 -6.05 8.74 18.87
CA SER A 742 -5.98 8.06 20.17
C SER A 742 -7.38 7.78 20.72
N ASP A 743 -7.51 6.99 21.79
CA ASP A 743 -8.78 6.61 22.35
C ASP A 743 -9.59 7.82 22.86
N PRO A 744 -10.94 7.76 22.87
CA PRO A 744 -11.79 8.88 23.25
C PRO A 744 -11.92 9.03 24.78
N ASP A 745 -10.81 8.96 25.50
CA ASP A 745 -10.71 9.14 26.94
C ASP A 745 -9.68 10.23 27.31
N THR A 746 -9.48 10.48 28.59
CA THR A 746 -8.54 11.49 29.08
C THR A 746 -7.08 11.09 28.83
N GLU A 747 -6.76 9.78 28.85
CA GLU A 747 -5.43 9.28 28.51
C GLU A 747 -5.11 9.49 27.04
N GLY A 748 -6.04 9.13 26.16
CA GLY A 748 -5.91 9.37 24.73
C GLY A 748 -5.80 10.86 24.39
N GLU A 749 -6.50 11.73 25.13
CA GLU A 749 -6.37 13.18 24.94
C GLU A 749 -4.98 13.70 25.35
N LYS A 750 -4.38 13.14 26.42
CA LYS A 750 -3.01 13.47 26.82
C LYS A 750 -1.99 12.95 25.81
N ILE A 751 -2.17 11.74 25.28
CA ILE A 751 -1.32 11.21 24.20
C ILE A 751 -1.41 12.15 22.99
N ALA A 752 -2.62 12.58 22.62
CA ALA A 752 -2.84 13.49 21.51
C ALA A 752 -2.13 14.83 21.71
N PHE A 753 -2.17 15.37 22.94
CA PHE A 753 -1.48 16.60 23.33
C PHE A 753 0.05 16.47 23.18
N ASP A 754 0.64 15.38 23.68
CA ASP A 754 2.08 15.13 23.58
C ASP A 754 2.53 14.99 22.12
N VAL A 755 1.82 14.20 21.34
CA VAL A 755 2.09 14.03 19.90
C VAL A 755 1.98 15.36 19.17
N LYS A 756 0.89 16.12 19.41
CA LYS A 756 0.71 17.44 18.81
C LYS A 756 1.84 18.38 19.18
N SER A 757 2.14 18.53 20.46
CA SER A 757 3.19 19.43 20.94
C SER A 757 4.55 19.12 20.31
N LEU A 758 4.96 17.85 20.32
CA LEU A 758 6.23 17.39 19.77
C LEU A 758 6.31 17.49 18.23
N LEU A 759 5.20 17.42 17.52
CA LEU A 759 5.17 17.51 16.04
C LEU A 759 4.90 18.91 15.49
N LEU A 760 4.40 19.84 16.32
CA LEU A 760 4.06 21.20 15.93
C LEU A 760 5.21 21.99 15.26
N PRO A 761 6.50 21.81 15.66
CA PRO A 761 7.64 22.43 14.97
C PRO A 761 7.79 22.00 13.50
N TYR A 762 7.33 20.80 13.15
CA TYR A 762 7.51 20.19 11.82
C TYR A 762 6.28 20.31 10.93
N ASN A 763 5.08 20.40 11.52
CA ASN A 763 3.82 20.55 10.80
C ASN A 763 2.79 21.29 11.67
N LYS A 764 2.27 22.39 11.15
CA LYS A 764 1.27 23.22 11.88
C LYS A 764 -0.16 22.67 11.79
N ASN A 765 -0.44 21.77 10.84
CA ASN A 765 -1.77 21.22 10.56
C ASN A 765 -1.99 19.92 11.34
N VAL A 766 -2.05 19.98 12.65
CA VAL A 766 -2.23 18.83 13.54
C VAL A 766 -3.62 18.89 14.20
N TYR A 767 -4.41 17.86 13.97
CA TYR A 767 -5.80 17.78 14.41
C TYR A 767 -6.07 16.52 15.21
N ARG A 768 -7.09 16.56 16.06
CA ARG A 768 -7.62 15.44 16.83
C ARG A 768 -8.83 14.84 16.10
N ILE A 769 -8.91 13.52 15.99
CA ILE A 769 -10.10 12.80 15.54
C ILE A 769 -10.50 11.75 16.58
N GLU A 770 -11.80 11.59 16.76
CA GLU A 770 -12.36 10.63 17.71
C GLU A 770 -13.38 9.72 17.05
N PHE A 771 -13.28 8.44 17.32
CA PHE A 771 -14.29 7.44 16.96
C PHE A 771 -14.35 6.38 18.06
N ARG A 772 -15.57 5.96 18.39
CA ARG A 772 -15.83 4.94 19.44
C ARG A 772 -15.77 3.53 18.88
N GLU A 773 -16.03 3.38 17.60
CA GLU A 773 -16.02 2.09 16.89
C GLU A 773 -14.96 2.09 15.80
N VAL A 774 -14.20 1.00 15.71
CA VAL A 774 -13.19 0.83 14.65
C VAL A 774 -13.89 0.31 13.38
N THR A 775 -14.83 1.11 12.86
CA THR A 775 -15.55 0.86 11.60
C THR A 775 -15.14 1.88 10.54
N ARG A 776 -15.31 1.52 9.26
CA ARG A 776 -14.96 2.40 8.16
C ARG A 776 -15.79 3.69 8.16
N SER A 777 -17.10 3.60 8.42
CA SER A 777 -18.01 4.75 8.45
C SER A 777 -17.65 5.72 9.57
N ALA A 778 -17.50 5.23 10.80
CA ALA A 778 -17.13 6.05 11.96
C ALA A 778 -15.77 6.74 11.77
N PHE A 779 -14.79 6.03 11.19
CA PHE A 779 -13.49 6.59 10.88
C PHE A 779 -13.56 7.71 9.81
N LEU A 780 -14.30 7.51 8.70
CA LEU A 780 -14.46 8.53 7.67
C LEU A 780 -15.21 9.76 8.20
N GLU A 781 -16.21 9.55 9.04
CA GLU A 781 -16.95 10.63 9.69
C GLU A 781 -16.05 11.44 10.63
N SER A 782 -15.20 10.78 11.42
CA SER A 782 -14.25 11.45 12.30
C SER A 782 -13.22 12.30 11.56
N LEU A 783 -12.80 11.88 10.37
CA LEU A 783 -11.92 12.69 9.51
C LEU A 783 -12.60 13.95 8.98
N LYS A 784 -13.92 13.91 8.76
CA LYS A 784 -14.70 15.09 8.35
C LYS A 784 -14.91 16.06 9.53
N ASN A 785 -15.10 15.53 10.73
CA ASN A 785 -15.41 16.24 11.96
C ASN A 785 -14.19 16.35 12.90
N HIS A 786 -13.00 16.60 12.34
CA HIS A 786 -11.80 16.77 13.16
C HIS A 786 -11.84 18.05 13.99
N ARG A 787 -11.21 18.01 15.17
CA ARG A 787 -11.17 19.11 16.13
C ARG A 787 -9.75 19.35 16.65
N ASP A 788 -9.60 20.32 17.51
CA ASP A 788 -8.38 20.50 18.30
C ASP A 788 -8.38 19.61 19.56
N VAL A 789 -7.24 19.51 20.21
CA VAL A 789 -7.08 18.80 21.48
C VAL A 789 -7.82 19.53 22.58
N ASP A 790 -8.57 18.81 23.41
CA ASP A 790 -9.29 19.34 24.57
C ASP A 790 -8.34 19.52 25.75
N ILE A 791 -7.87 20.74 25.95
CA ILE A 791 -6.90 21.09 26.99
C ILE A 791 -7.44 20.79 28.39
N LYS A 792 -8.73 20.92 28.64
CA LYS A 792 -9.30 20.61 29.95
C LYS A 792 -9.18 19.12 30.32
N LYS A 793 -9.39 18.25 29.34
CA LYS A 793 -9.17 16.81 29.54
C LYS A 793 -7.68 16.49 29.75
N VAL A 794 -6.80 17.18 29.04
CA VAL A 794 -5.34 17.04 29.19
C VAL A 794 -4.91 17.46 30.59
N GLU A 795 -5.36 18.63 31.06
CA GLU A 795 -5.06 19.13 32.41
C GLU A 795 -5.58 18.18 33.50
N ALA A 796 -6.79 17.65 33.33
CA ALA A 796 -7.36 16.66 34.26
C ALA A 796 -6.50 15.38 34.30
N GLN A 797 -6.01 14.91 33.17
CA GLN A 797 -5.15 13.71 33.11
C GLN A 797 -3.76 13.96 33.69
N ILE A 798 -3.16 15.13 33.43
CA ILE A 798 -1.87 15.51 34.00
C ILE A 798 -2.00 15.61 35.54
N THR A 799 -3.04 16.29 36.02
CA THR A 799 -3.30 16.42 37.47
C THR A 799 -3.49 15.05 38.12
N ARG A 800 -4.27 14.17 37.45
CA ARG A 800 -4.45 12.79 37.91
C ARG A 800 -3.12 12.05 37.97
N ARG A 801 -2.27 12.18 36.95
CA ARG A 801 -0.96 11.48 36.86
C ARG A 801 0.00 11.96 37.96
N ILE A 802 0.01 13.26 38.22
CA ILE A 802 0.80 13.85 39.30
C ILE A 802 0.33 13.31 40.65
N ALA A 803 -1.00 13.36 40.92
CA ALA A 803 -1.56 12.86 42.17
C ALA A 803 -1.30 11.36 42.38
N ASP A 804 -1.47 10.54 41.34
CA ASP A 804 -1.20 9.10 41.38
C ASP A 804 0.29 8.82 41.70
N ARG A 805 1.25 9.63 41.22
CA ARG A 805 2.66 9.50 41.56
C ARG A 805 2.96 9.98 42.96
N TRP A 806 2.52 11.16 43.32
CA TRP A 806 2.84 11.72 44.64
C TRP A 806 2.29 10.86 45.76
N ILE A 807 1.02 10.47 45.68
CA ILE A 807 0.37 9.64 46.70
C ILE A 807 0.86 8.20 46.59
N GLY A 808 0.83 7.65 45.40
CA GLY A 808 1.13 6.23 45.17
C GLY A 808 2.58 5.87 45.49
N PHE A 809 3.54 6.67 45.04
CA PHE A 809 4.97 6.40 45.26
C PHE A 809 5.37 6.61 46.70
N GLU A 810 5.00 7.74 47.27
CA GLU A 810 5.34 8.04 48.66
C GLU A 810 4.73 7.04 49.65
N VAL A 811 3.46 6.75 49.53
CA VAL A 811 2.78 5.81 50.43
C VAL A 811 3.27 4.37 50.18
N SER A 812 3.57 4.00 48.93
CA SER A 812 4.16 2.70 48.63
C SER A 812 5.55 2.53 49.22
N LEU A 813 6.44 3.53 49.08
CA LEU A 813 7.77 3.54 49.70
C LEU A 813 7.68 3.47 51.20
N TRP A 814 6.78 4.23 51.82
CA TRP A 814 6.54 4.17 53.25
C TRP A 814 6.10 2.76 53.68
N LEU A 815 5.17 2.13 53.02
CA LEU A 815 4.72 0.77 53.31
C LEU A 815 5.82 -0.26 53.12
N GLN A 816 6.59 -0.17 52.04
CA GLN A 816 7.72 -1.05 51.78
C GLN A 816 8.76 -1.01 52.85
N ASN A 817 9.13 0.21 53.30
CA ASN A 817 10.09 0.41 54.37
C ASN A 817 9.55 -0.03 55.73
N TYR A 818 8.29 0.30 56.02
CA TYR A 818 7.68 -0.03 57.32
C TYR A 818 7.52 -1.53 57.52
N PHE A 819 7.11 -2.26 56.50
CA PHE A 819 6.89 -3.70 56.55
C PHE A 819 8.09 -4.50 56.05
N ASN A 820 9.16 -3.86 55.57
CA ASN A 820 10.31 -4.49 54.91
C ASN A 820 9.89 -5.47 53.77
N LYS A 821 8.92 -5.05 52.95
CA LYS A 821 8.33 -5.88 51.86
C LYS A 821 8.28 -5.07 50.57
N PRO A 822 9.22 -5.26 49.64
CA PRO A 822 9.35 -4.42 48.43
C PRO A 822 8.19 -4.57 47.43
N TRP A 823 7.30 -5.54 47.61
CA TRP A 823 6.14 -5.74 46.74
C TRP A 823 4.86 -5.04 47.23
N LEU A 824 4.87 -4.42 48.39
CA LEU A 824 3.71 -3.66 48.88
C LEU A 824 3.58 -2.35 48.09
N GLY A 825 2.35 -2.04 47.74
CA GLY A 825 2.00 -0.81 47.04
C GLY A 825 0.70 -0.23 47.54
N ALA A 826 0.60 1.10 47.45
CA ALA A 826 -0.62 1.83 47.70
C ALA A 826 -0.95 2.69 46.48
N GLY A 827 -2.20 3.01 46.32
CA GLY A 827 -2.65 3.84 45.22
C GLY A 827 -4.02 4.44 45.48
N ARG A 828 -4.29 5.52 44.83
CA ARG A 828 -5.51 6.31 44.96
C ARG A 828 -6.79 5.52 44.67
N VAL A 829 -6.74 4.49 43.84
CA VAL A 829 -7.87 3.64 43.53
C VAL A 829 -7.82 2.31 44.30
N GLN A 830 -6.67 1.62 44.26
CA GLN A 830 -6.56 0.29 44.85
C GLN A 830 -6.72 0.27 46.38
N THR A 831 -6.23 1.32 47.07
CA THR A 831 -6.32 1.36 48.53
C THR A 831 -7.74 1.56 49.05
N PRO A 832 -8.57 2.47 48.51
CA PRO A 832 -10.00 2.54 48.86
C PRO A 832 -10.78 1.27 48.53
N ILE A 833 -10.52 0.62 47.39
CA ILE A 833 -11.18 -0.64 47.03
C ILE A 833 -10.81 -1.75 48.02
N LEU A 834 -9.53 -1.82 48.43
CA LEU A 834 -9.10 -2.75 49.47
C LEU A 834 -9.82 -2.48 50.80
N LEU A 835 -9.92 -1.22 51.19
CA LEU A 835 -10.65 -0.82 52.42
C LEU A 835 -12.11 -1.27 52.37
N TRP A 836 -12.82 -1.00 51.28
CA TRP A 836 -14.19 -1.47 51.09
C TRP A 836 -14.33 -2.98 51.19
N ASN A 837 -13.39 -3.73 50.64
CA ASN A 837 -13.37 -5.20 50.71
C ASN A 837 -13.11 -5.64 52.18
N VAL A 838 -12.24 -4.97 52.92
CA VAL A 838 -11.98 -5.25 54.33
C VAL A 838 -13.20 -4.95 55.19
N ASP A 839 -13.88 -3.84 54.94
CA ASP A 839 -15.10 -3.48 55.67
C ASP A 839 -16.22 -4.46 55.39
N ARG A 840 -16.45 -4.87 54.13
CA ARG A 840 -17.39 -5.95 53.81
C ARG A 840 -17.04 -7.27 54.46
N TYR A 841 -15.75 -7.62 54.53
CA TYR A 841 -15.32 -8.84 55.20
C TYR A 841 -15.58 -8.77 56.72
N ARG A 842 -15.40 -7.60 57.32
CA ARG A 842 -15.74 -7.37 58.72
C ARG A 842 -17.25 -7.44 59.03
N GLU A 843 -18.07 -6.93 58.12
CA GLU A 843 -19.53 -7.06 58.21
C GLU A 843 -20.02 -8.50 58.06
N TYR A 844 -19.31 -9.31 57.27
CA TYR A 844 -19.63 -10.72 57.04
C TYR A 844 -19.27 -11.62 58.26
N ARG A 845 -18.20 -11.29 59.00
CA ARG A 845 -17.83 -11.96 60.25
C ARG A 845 -18.69 -11.50 61.44
#